data_6e4aa711246731306d10c61ad148f7ad
#
_entry.id   6e4aa711246731306d10c61ad148f7ad
#
_cell.length_a   1.000
_cell.length_b   1.000
_cell.length_c   1.000
_cell.angle_alpha   90.00
_cell.angle_beta   90.00
_cell.angle_gamma   90.00
#
_symmetry.space_group_name_H-M   'P 1'
#
loop_
_entity.id
_entity.type
_entity.pdbx_description
1 polymer ?
#
loop_
_entity_poly.entity_id
_entity_poly.type
_entity_poly.pdbx_seq_one_letter_code
_entity_poly.pdbx_strand_id
1 'polypeptide(L)'
;MSENARPPAQMASGNPDPARLRFACHVPRHAASSRRLVERQRPTAMTEPAITPALIQKHNLTPEEFSRLREILGREPSYTELGIFSVMWSEHCSYKNTRPLLKTFPTQSPRILVGAGEENAGIVDIGDGLAIAFKIESHNHPSAVEPFQGAATGVGGIVRDIFTMGARPVCAVNSLRFGPITANGVAGENGSEGERGTQSPAADTSPASQPTCSPAATPSNVMTNRRLFAGVVSGIAHYGNCFGIPTIAGEVYFDKSYEGNPLVNAFCLGVLRHEQITRGAARGVGNPVFYVGPATGRDGLAGAAFASQDLTDESAEQQRGAVQVGDPFMEKLVCEACLELLATGAVAGMQDMGAAGLTCSTCETASRAGTGIEIELDKVPQRAPNMTSYEIMLSESQERMLIVVHKGREDEVKKIFNKWDLPWAEIGVVTDTGRMVVKHHGAVVANIPAKAIADESPIYQREAVEPAYLADVRAFRLEGLADVTHGTDAIGALRKLLAWPTIASKNWVYRQYDHMVRDGSVVCPGSDAAVIRIKGDSVPQGRPGVSACDPPHSDIRPPQSERLIALSVDCNGAYCALDPYEGGKAAVAEACRNLACSGALPLGSTDNLNMPSPLKPELFWQIKESVRGLADGCRAFNAPVTGGNCSLYNQSPAGPIDPTPTVAVVGLVEKPEHVTTQWFKDDGDVIILLGAPVDTADPLQGLGGSAYLQVIHGKKTGSPPRCDLDQAATLHTTLVGLIRAGGVKSAHDCSDGGLAVALAECCISQLVARNTPRLIGATVDLSGFGPQSSSPASPGETAAPRPAVRLDALLFGETQSRVAVTCAPLDANKIIERAKLMGVPAARIGTVGGDKLTLKAAAGESTWPLPGLHDLWWNSISRAMS
;
A
#
# COMPACT_ATOMS: atom_id res chain seq x y z
N MET A 1 -43.33 53.72 -35.15
CA MET A 1 -43.57 54.37 -33.86
C MET A 1 -42.43 53.90 -32.98
N SER A 2 -41.37 54.59 -33.00
CA SER A 2 -40.83 55.63 -32.07
C SER A 2 -40.15 54.90 -30.89
N GLU A 3 -38.85 54.94 -30.94
CA GLU A 3 -37.91 55.82 -30.19
C GLU A 3 -37.55 55.24 -28.81
N ASN A 4 -36.33 55.03 -28.29
CA ASN A 4 -35.10 55.81 -28.42
C ASN A 4 -33.91 55.03 -27.99
N ALA A 5 -32.85 55.10 -28.77
CA ALA A 5 -31.52 54.64 -28.42
C ALA A 5 -30.70 55.82 -27.86
N ARG A 6 -29.85 55.57 -26.82
CA ARG A 6 -28.66 56.38 -26.52
C ARG A 6 -27.45 55.56 -26.40
N PRO A 7 -26.29 55.92 -26.93
CA PRO A 7 -25.05 55.11 -26.95
C PRO A 7 -24.23 55.32 -25.67
N PRO A 8 -23.33 54.42 -25.35
CA PRO A 8 -22.43 54.55 -24.20
C PRO A 8 -21.20 55.39 -24.55
N ALA A 9 -20.78 56.17 -23.58
CA ALA A 9 -19.61 57.05 -23.63
C ALA A 9 -18.30 56.23 -23.68
N GLN A 10 -17.39 56.71 -24.52
CA GLN A 10 -15.99 56.31 -24.56
C GLN A 10 -15.28 56.67 -23.25
N MET A 11 -14.62 55.70 -22.62
CA MET A 11 -13.62 55.98 -21.59
C MET A 11 -12.22 55.63 -22.12
N ALA A 12 -11.34 56.59 -21.92
CA ALA A 12 -9.98 56.65 -22.41
C ALA A 12 -9.10 55.61 -21.76
N SER A 13 -8.17 55.10 -22.57
CA SER A 13 -7.03 54.27 -22.21
C SER A 13 -6.06 55.03 -21.29
N GLY A 14 -5.85 54.54 -20.07
CA GLY A 14 -4.79 54.94 -19.17
C GLY A 14 -4.21 53.71 -18.51
N ASN A 15 -3.01 53.36 -18.91
CA ASN A 15 -2.20 52.28 -18.38
C ASN A 15 -1.60 52.71 -17.02
N PRO A 16 -1.81 52.01 -15.87
CA PRO A 16 -1.06 52.34 -14.68
C PRO A 16 0.12 51.36 -14.49
N ASP A 17 1.24 51.99 -14.28
CA ASP A 17 2.57 51.47 -13.83
C ASP A 17 2.48 50.45 -12.68
N PRO A 18 3.17 49.29 -12.73
CA PRO A 18 3.17 48.27 -11.68
C PRO A 18 4.28 48.49 -10.64
N ALA A 19 4.25 49.57 -9.94
CA ALA A 19 5.11 49.78 -8.77
C ALA A 19 4.38 50.54 -7.68
N ARG A 20 3.85 49.84 -6.70
CA ARG A 20 3.52 50.24 -5.31
C ARG A 20 2.20 49.61 -4.82
N LEU A 21 2.30 48.37 -4.33
CA LEU A 21 1.41 47.88 -3.27
C LEU A 21 2.26 47.23 -2.20
N ARG A 22 2.77 48.07 -1.30
CA ARG A 22 3.32 47.62 -0.03
C ARG A 22 2.17 47.49 0.95
N PHE A 23 1.78 46.28 1.30
CA PHE A 23 0.96 46.02 2.47
C PHE A 23 1.84 46.21 3.72
N ALA A 24 1.59 47.27 4.48
CA ALA A 24 2.19 47.43 5.80
C ALA A 24 1.39 46.64 6.82
N CYS A 25 1.93 45.46 7.22
CA CYS A 25 1.52 44.80 8.46
C CYS A 25 2.11 45.57 9.62
N HIS A 26 1.27 46.29 10.38
CA HIS A 26 1.63 46.93 11.62
C HIS A 26 1.79 45.86 12.72
N VAL A 27 3.04 45.53 13.10
CA VAL A 27 3.37 44.81 14.30
C VAL A 27 3.69 45.86 15.37
N PRO A 28 3.03 45.88 16.54
CA PRO A 28 3.33 46.84 17.61
C PRO A 28 4.73 46.53 18.20
N ARG A 29 5.63 47.47 18.10
CA ARG A 29 6.89 47.44 18.87
C ARG A 29 6.61 47.70 20.32
N HIS A 30 6.69 46.68 21.15
CA HIS A 30 6.77 46.87 22.60
C HIS A 30 8.12 47.47 22.99
N ALA A 31 8.03 48.54 23.75
CA ALA A 31 9.14 49.29 24.28
C ALA A 31 10.03 48.43 25.19
N ALA A 32 11.34 48.71 25.10
CA ALA A 32 12.36 48.15 25.96
C ALA A 32 12.07 48.53 27.44
N SER A 33 11.76 47.56 28.26
CA SER A 33 11.77 47.69 29.70
C SER A 33 12.95 46.92 30.31
N SER A 34 13.69 47.62 31.08
CA SER A 34 14.79 47.29 32.02
C SER A 34 15.03 45.79 32.27
N ARG A 35 16.23 45.31 31.90
CA ARG A 35 16.83 44.05 32.36
C ARG A 35 16.90 44.01 33.89
N ARG A 36 15.99 43.26 34.55
CA ARG A 36 16.28 42.62 35.81
C ARG A 36 16.93 41.29 35.50
N LEU A 37 18.11 41.06 36.01
CA LEU A 37 18.75 39.75 36.08
C LEU A 37 17.84 38.84 36.92
N VAL A 38 16.98 38.05 36.30
CA VAL A 38 16.35 36.93 36.92
C VAL A 38 17.44 35.85 37.01
N GLU A 39 17.92 35.57 38.22
CA GLU A 39 18.70 34.37 38.50
C GLU A 39 17.94 33.18 37.90
N ARG A 40 18.50 32.54 36.84
CA ARG A 40 18.01 31.29 36.35
C ARG A 40 18.13 30.27 37.47
N GLN A 41 17.03 29.99 38.13
CA GLN A 41 16.93 28.79 38.97
C GLN A 41 17.31 27.62 38.04
N ARG A 42 18.37 26.88 38.41
CA ARG A 42 18.70 25.60 37.77
C ARG A 42 17.41 24.74 37.84
N PRO A 43 16.96 24.15 36.74
CA PRO A 43 15.81 23.24 36.79
C PRO A 43 16.14 22.17 37.83
N THR A 44 15.27 21.99 38.79
CA THR A 44 15.33 20.86 39.73
C THR A 44 15.33 19.62 38.84
N ALA A 45 16.38 18.81 38.93
CA ALA A 45 16.48 17.55 38.18
C ALA A 45 15.19 16.76 38.43
N MET A 46 14.39 16.57 37.40
CA MET A 46 13.24 15.67 37.48
C MET A 46 13.81 14.29 37.77
N THR A 47 13.52 13.74 38.95
CA THR A 47 13.95 12.39 39.32
C THR A 47 13.27 11.42 38.36
N GLU A 48 14.08 10.67 37.58
CA GLU A 48 13.58 9.61 36.76
C GLU A 48 12.77 8.60 37.59
N PRO A 49 11.66 8.02 37.05
CA PRO A 49 10.88 7.03 37.75
C PRO A 49 11.73 5.79 38.04
N ALA A 50 11.55 5.19 39.23
CA ALA A 50 12.20 3.91 39.54
C ALA A 50 11.68 2.81 38.63
N ILE A 51 12.58 1.98 38.08
CA ILE A 51 12.24 0.85 37.22
C ILE A 51 11.64 -0.27 38.08
N THR A 52 10.33 -0.46 37.92
CA THR A 52 9.55 -1.49 38.63
C THR A 52 9.05 -2.54 37.63
N PRO A 53 8.67 -3.75 38.07
CA PRO A 53 8.07 -4.75 37.19
C PRO A 53 6.85 -4.23 36.38
N ALA A 54 6.01 -3.41 37.03
CA ALA A 54 4.87 -2.78 36.34
C ALA A 54 5.31 -1.80 35.24
N LEU A 55 6.41 -1.07 35.48
CA LEU A 55 6.96 -0.15 34.48
C LEU A 55 7.57 -0.92 33.30
N ILE A 56 8.26 -2.05 33.54
CA ILE A 56 8.81 -2.94 32.52
C ILE A 56 7.68 -3.49 31.64
N GLN A 57 6.62 -3.99 32.26
CA GLN A 57 5.44 -4.48 31.55
C GLN A 57 4.76 -3.38 30.73
N LYS A 58 4.67 -2.15 31.25
CA LYS A 58 4.15 -0.98 30.51
C LYS A 58 4.99 -0.67 29.26
N HIS A 59 6.26 -1.02 29.25
CA HIS A 59 7.16 -0.88 28.11
C HIS A 59 7.15 -2.13 27.18
N ASN A 60 6.22 -3.07 27.34
CA ASN A 60 6.09 -4.28 26.55
C ASN A 60 7.35 -5.16 26.48
N LEU A 61 8.19 -5.09 27.51
CA LEU A 61 9.34 -5.97 27.63
C LEU A 61 8.97 -7.18 28.49
N THR A 62 9.32 -8.38 28.01
CA THR A 62 9.19 -9.60 28.80
C THR A 62 10.27 -9.64 29.89
N PRO A 63 10.11 -10.46 30.97
CA PRO A 63 11.16 -10.66 31.96
C PRO A 63 12.49 -11.13 31.37
N GLU A 64 12.44 -11.99 30.35
CA GLU A 64 13.60 -12.51 29.63
C GLU A 64 14.29 -11.41 28.82
N GLU A 65 13.52 -10.57 28.11
CA GLU A 65 14.04 -9.41 27.38
C GLU A 65 14.71 -8.43 28.33
N PHE A 66 14.07 -8.14 29.47
CA PHE A 66 14.64 -7.26 30.47
C PHE A 66 15.93 -7.83 31.11
N SER A 67 15.99 -9.15 31.38
CA SER A 67 17.22 -9.78 31.86
C SER A 67 18.36 -9.66 30.84
N ARG A 68 18.07 -9.90 29.56
CA ARG A 68 19.04 -9.74 28.47
C ARG A 68 19.52 -8.29 28.33
N LEU A 69 18.62 -7.32 28.47
CA LEU A 69 18.96 -5.90 28.48
C LEU A 69 19.98 -5.59 29.57
N ARG A 70 19.77 -6.09 30.79
CA ARG A 70 20.72 -5.92 31.91
C ARG A 70 22.07 -6.57 31.64
N GLU A 71 22.09 -7.73 31.03
CA GLU A 71 23.33 -8.43 30.62
C GLU A 71 24.12 -7.57 29.61
N ILE A 72 23.45 -7.01 28.59
CA ILE A 72 24.06 -6.12 27.59
C ILE A 72 24.67 -4.87 28.22
N LEU A 73 23.95 -4.25 29.15
CA LEU A 73 24.41 -3.03 29.82
C LEU A 73 25.45 -3.30 30.91
N GLY A 74 25.45 -4.50 31.53
CA GLY A 74 26.25 -4.83 32.69
C GLY A 74 25.83 -4.09 33.98
N ARG A 75 24.64 -3.46 33.97
CA ARG A 75 24.05 -2.65 35.06
C ARG A 75 22.55 -2.51 34.86
N GLU A 76 21.88 -1.89 35.88
CA GLU A 76 20.49 -1.47 35.69
C GLU A 76 20.40 -0.35 34.62
N PRO A 77 19.38 -0.40 33.74
CA PRO A 77 19.16 0.65 32.74
C PRO A 77 18.72 1.98 33.40
N SER A 78 18.96 3.09 32.73
CA SER A 78 18.25 4.33 33.02
C SER A 78 16.80 4.25 32.48
N TYR A 79 15.93 5.18 32.88
CA TYR A 79 14.57 5.25 32.33
C TYR A 79 14.58 5.51 30.82
N THR A 80 15.49 6.35 30.35
CA THR A 80 15.68 6.63 28.94
C THR A 80 16.14 5.36 28.18
N GLU A 81 17.08 4.59 28.72
CA GLU A 81 17.54 3.34 28.12
C GLU A 81 16.43 2.28 28.07
N LEU A 82 15.61 2.15 29.13
CA LEU A 82 14.44 1.28 29.13
C LEU A 82 13.50 1.61 27.96
N GLY A 83 13.21 2.90 27.75
CA GLY A 83 12.40 3.36 26.63
C GLY A 83 13.01 3.03 25.27
N ILE A 84 14.31 3.28 25.10
CA ILE A 84 15.07 2.97 23.89
C ILE A 84 14.95 1.48 23.52
N PHE A 85 15.20 0.58 24.47
CA PHE A 85 15.04 -0.86 24.24
C PHE A 85 13.59 -1.25 23.94
N SER A 86 12.62 -0.65 24.63
CA SER A 86 11.19 -0.91 24.44
C SER A 86 10.76 -0.66 22.99
N VAL A 87 11.15 0.47 22.39
CA VAL A 87 10.75 0.79 21.01
C VAL A 87 11.57 0.01 20.00
N MET A 88 12.88 -0.14 20.16
CA MET A 88 13.74 -0.85 19.23
C MET A 88 13.55 -2.36 19.23
N TRP A 89 13.18 -2.95 20.37
CA TRP A 89 12.84 -4.37 20.49
C TRP A 89 11.33 -4.64 20.35
N SER A 90 10.54 -3.63 19.98
CA SER A 90 9.15 -3.84 19.56
C SER A 90 9.10 -4.74 18.32
N GLU A 91 7.97 -5.38 18.05
CA GLU A 91 7.81 -6.17 16.80
C GLU A 91 7.97 -5.30 15.56
N HIS A 92 7.46 -4.07 15.62
CA HIS A 92 7.50 -3.12 14.51
C HIS A 92 8.94 -2.80 14.05
N CYS A 93 9.88 -2.61 14.99
CA CYS A 93 11.28 -2.30 14.66
C CYS A 93 12.16 -3.54 14.48
N SER A 94 11.93 -4.60 15.26
CA SER A 94 12.86 -5.74 15.35
C SER A 94 12.46 -6.97 14.55
N TYR A 95 11.17 -7.07 14.18
CA TYR A 95 10.60 -8.27 13.54
C TYR A 95 10.88 -9.55 14.34
N LYS A 96 10.88 -9.47 15.69
CA LYS A 96 11.33 -10.54 16.58
C LYS A 96 10.56 -11.86 16.44
N ASN A 97 9.30 -11.82 15.98
CA ASN A 97 8.51 -13.02 15.74
C ASN A 97 8.52 -13.47 14.28
N THR A 98 8.74 -12.57 13.32
CA THR A 98 8.58 -12.83 11.88
C THR A 98 9.90 -12.98 11.13
N ARG A 99 11.02 -12.48 11.67
CA ARG A 99 12.34 -12.50 11.02
C ARG A 99 12.76 -13.87 10.44
N PRO A 100 12.49 -15.02 11.09
CA PRO A 100 12.79 -16.33 10.50
C PRO A 100 11.98 -16.63 9.25
N LEU A 101 10.72 -16.17 9.18
CA LEU A 101 9.83 -16.34 8.04
C LEU A 101 10.25 -15.43 6.87
N LEU A 102 10.57 -14.15 7.15
CA LEU A 102 10.99 -13.19 6.14
C LEU A 102 12.24 -13.62 5.37
N LYS A 103 13.14 -14.36 6.01
CA LYS A 103 14.33 -14.95 5.38
C LYS A 103 14.03 -15.98 4.29
N THR A 104 12.78 -16.43 4.17
CA THR A 104 12.36 -17.39 3.14
C THR A 104 11.98 -16.73 1.82
N PHE A 105 11.83 -15.40 1.79
CA PHE A 105 11.55 -14.66 0.56
C PHE A 105 12.71 -14.76 -0.45
N PRO A 106 12.39 -14.80 -1.76
CA PRO A 106 13.40 -14.61 -2.80
C PRO A 106 13.81 -13.12 -2.85
N THR A 107 15.06 -12.82 -2.56
CA THR A 107 15.57 -11.43 -2.48
C THR A 107 16.68 -11.15 -3.48
N GLN A 108 17.02 -12.10 -4.35
CA GLN A 108 18.16 -11.98 -5.26
C GLN A 108 17.71 -11.85 -6.71
N SER A 109 18.29 -10.87 -7.40
CA SER A 109 18.18 -10.69 -8.85
C SER A 109 19.38 -9.88 -9.35
N PRO A 110 19.85 -10.09 -10.59
CA PRO A 110 20.91 -9.26 -11.17
C PRO A 110 20.58 -7.76 -11.26
N ARG A 111 19.30 -7.39 -11.16
CA ARG A 111 18.82 -6.00 -11.20
C ARG A 111 18.74 -5.33 -9.82
N ILE A 112 18.87 -6.08 -8.73
CA ILE A 112 18.80 -5.49 -7.38
C ILE A 112 20.14 -4.86 -7.04
N LEU A 113 20.14 -3.56 -6.77
CA LEU A 113 21.30 -2.76 -6.38
C LEU A 113 21.38 -2.58 -4.87
N VAL A 114 20.21 -2.56 -4.18
CA VAL A 114 20.09 -2.57 -2.72
C VAL A 114 18.98 -3.56 -2.39
N GLY A 115 19.32 -4.58 -1.61
CA GLY A 115 18.43 -5.67 -1.25
C GLY A 115 17.59 -5.42 -0.01
N ALA A 116 16.67 -6.35 0.26
CA ALA A 116 15.79 -6.29 1.42
C ALA A 116 16.58 -6.26 2.75
N GLY A 117 16.26 -5.30 3.61
CA GLY A 117 16.87 -5.14 4.93
C GLY A 117 18.29 -4.54 4.94
N GLU A 118 18.85 -4.16 3.79
CA GLU A 118 20.13 -3.46 3.76
C GLU A 118 19.98 -1.98 4.13
N GLU A 119 18.94 -1.34 3.63
CA GLU A 119 18.65 0.09 3.80
C GLU A 119 17.14 0.34 3.95
N ASN A 120 16.71 1.59 3.98
CA ASN A 120 15.31 1.98 4.17
C ASN A 120 14.38 1.49 3.06
N ALA A 121 14.86 1.44 1.81
CA ALA A 121 14.12 0.94 0.67
C ALA A 121 15.02 0.11 -0.26
N GLY A 122 14.43 -0.85 -0.97
CA GLY A 122 15.13 -1.57 -2.02
C GLY A 122 15.31 -0.74 -3.28
N ILE A 123 16.40 -0.99 -4.00
CA ILE A 123 16.72 -0.28 -5.26
C ILE A 123 16.90 -1.29 -6.38
N VAL A 124 16.20 -1.06 -7.51
CA VAL A 124 16.20 -1.93 -8.69
C VAL A 124 16.66 -1.15 -9.93
N ASP A 125 17.58 -1.73 -10.68
CA ASP A 125 18.07 -1.20 -11.96
C ASP A 125 16.98 -1.26 -13.04
N ILE A 126 16.77 -0.14 -13.74
CA ILE A 126 15.85 -0.04 -14.87
C ILE A 126 16.57 0.21 -16.21
N GLY A 127 17.90 0.12 -16.22
CA GLY A 127 18.76 0.32 -17.38
C GLY A 127 19.22 1.76 -17.56
N ASP A 128 20.21 1.96 -18.42
CA ASP A 128 20.81 3.26 -18.75
C ASP A 128 21.38 4.02 -17.53
N GLY A 129 21.86 3.29 -16.51
CA GLY A 129 22.36 3.86 -15.26
C GLY A 129 21.28 4.48 -14.38
N LEU A 130 20.01 4.20 -14.66
CA LEU A 130 18.86 4.62 -13.88
C LEU A 130 18.38 3.47 -12.98
N ALA A 131 17.90 3.83 -11.82
CA ALA A 131 17.29 2.91 -10.86
C ALA A 131 16.05 3.52 -10.23
N ILE A 132 15.22 2.65 -9.68
CA ILE A 132 14.04 3.00 -8.88
C ILE A 132 14.21 2.49 -7.46
N ALA A 133 13.89 3.32 -6.48
CA ALA A 133 13.73 2.94 -5.09
C ALA A 133 12.25 2.87 -4.77
N PHE A 134 11.77 1.81 -4.11
CA PHE A 134 10.37 1.69 -3.72
C PHE A 134 10.19 0.84 -2.48
N LYS A 135 9.13 1.13 -1.73
CA LYS A 135 8.71 0.40 -0.54
C LYS A 135 7.23 0.62 -0.26
N ILE A 136 6.59 -0.34 0.38
CA ILE A 136 5.25 -0.21 0.98
C ILE A 136 5.37 -0.34 2.50
N GLU A 137 4.60 0.47 3.23
CA GLU A 137 4.58 0.43 4.69
C GLU A 137 3.17 0.69 5.24
N SER A 138 2.87 0.10 6.41
CA SER A 138 1.58 0.26 7.07
C SER A 138 1.57 1.40 8.08
N HIS A 139 0.40 2.05 8.20
CA HIS A 139 0.12 3.03 9.25
C HIS A 139 -1.26 2.79 9.89
N ASN A 140 -1.54 1.52 10.26
CA ASN A 140 -2.86 1.02 10.67
C ASN A 140 -3.30 1.58 12.03
N HIS A 141 -2.54 1.34 13.10
CA HIS A 141 -2.88 1.72 14.47
C HIS A 141 -3.08 3.24 14.63
N PRO A 142 -2.18 4.11 14.12
CA PRO A 142 -2.41 5.55 14.14
C PRO A 142 -3.68 5.97 13.41
N SER A 143 -4.00 5.31 12.29
CA SER A 143 -5.20 5.60 11.48
C SER A 143 -6.50 5.13 12.13
N ALA A 144 -6.46 4.11 12.98
CA ALA A 144 -7.61 3.70 13.80
C ALA A 144 -7.97 4.76 14.84
N VAL A 145 -6.97 5.46 15.41
CA VAL A 145 -7.13 6.51 16.43
C VAL A 145 -7.50 7.85 15.80
N GLU A 146 -6.63 8.36 14.92
CA GLU A 146 -6.80 9.64 14.21
C GLU A 146 -6.64 9.42 12.70
N PRO A 147 -7.71 9.08 11.97
CA PRO A 147 -7.61 8.58 10.60
C PRO A 147 -6.97 9.57 9.62
N PHE A 148 -7.18 10.87 9.80
CA PHE A 148 -6.58 11.89 8.94
C PHE A 148 -5.07 11.98 9.19
N GLN A 149 -4.64 12.18 10.41
CA GLN A 149 -3.23 12.33 10.76
C GLN A 149 -2.46 11.01 10.58
N GLY A 150 -3.06 9.90 11.02
CA GLY A 150 -2.46 8.57 10.84
C GLY A 150 -2.18 8.25 9.38
N ALA A 151 -3.13 8.51 8.48
CA ALA A 151 -2.93 8.26 7.05
C ALA A 151 -1.99 9.28 6.39
N ALA A 152 -2.06 10.55 6.78
CA ALA A 152 -1.17 11.60 6.29
C ALA A 152 0.30 11.30 6.61
N THR A 153 0.59 10.93 7.86
CA THR A 153 1.96 10.60 8.29
C THR A 153 2.46 9.26 7.75
N GLY A 154 1.56 8.34 7.41
CA GLY A 154 1.92 7.13 6.65
C GLY A 154 2.48 7.46 5.26
N VAL A 155 1.87 8.42 4.56
CA VAL A 155 2.41 8.92 3.28
C VAL A 155 3.74 9.63 3.48
N GLY A 156 3.86 10.47 4.52
CA GLY A 156 5.11 11.18 4.84
C GLY A 156 6.27 10.21 5.14
N GLY A 157 6.04 9.21 5.99
CA GLY A 157 7.06 8.22 6.36
C GLY A 157 7.62 7.49 5.15
N ILE A 158 6.74 6.99 4.26
CA ILE A 158 7.19 6.25 3.09
C ILE A 158 7.90 7.15 2.07
N VAL A 159 7.53 8.42 1.94
CA VAL A 159 8.22 9.39 1.10
C VAL A 159 9.64 9.66 1.61
N ARG A 160 9.82 9.77 2.93
CA ARG A 160 11.15 9.94 3.56
C ARG A 160 12.07 8.77 3.29
N ASP A 161 11.58 7.54 3.43
CA ASP A 161 12.37 6.33 3.10
C ASP A 161 12.95 6.40 1.69
N ILE A 162 12.16 6.90 0.74
CA ILE A 162 12.58 6.98 -0.66
C ILE A 162 13.66 8.04 -0.87
N PHE A 163 13.49 9.28 -0.38
CA PHE A 163 14.51 10.30 -0.62
C PHE A 163 15.75 10.14 0.27
N THR A 164 15.66 9.43 1.39
CA THR A 164 16.82 8.98 2.18
C THR A 164 17.80 8.17 1.35
N MET A 165 17.28 7.38 0.38
CA MET A 165 18.07 6.60 -0.56
C MET A 165 18.75 7.44 -1.67
N GLY A 166 18.52 8.75 -1.71
CA GLY A 166 18.94 9.65 -2.80
C GLY A 166 17.98 9.67 -3.98
N ALA A 167 16.86 8.97 -3.89
CA ALA A 167 15.86 8.90 -4.95
C ALA A 167 14.85 10.04 -4.83
N ARG A 168 14.48 10.64 -5.96
CA ARG A 168 13.40 11.63 -6.02
C ARG A 168 12.04 10.92 -6.07
N PRO A 169 11.15 11.12 -5.10
CA PRO A 169 9.80 10.57 -5.14
C PRO A 169 9.04 11.04 -6.40
N VAL A 170 8.38 10.11 -7.11
CA VAL A 170 7.68 10.39 -8.37
C VAL A 170 6.24 9.94 -8.39
N CYS A 171 5.84 8.98 -7.56
CA CYS A 171 4.46 8.59 -7.39
C CYS A 171 4.19 7.86 -6.07
N ALA A 172 2.93 7.84 -5.67
CA ALA A 172 2.40 7.10 -4.54
C ALA A 172 1.28 6.13 -4.97
N VAL A 173 1.09 5.07 -4.18
CA VAL A 173 0.03 4.07 -4.30
C VAL A 173 -0.46 3.71 -2.89
N ASN A 174 -1.71 3.28 -2.74
CA ASN A 174 -2.24 2.89 -1.43
C ASN A 174 -3.04 1.59 -1.52
N SER A 175 -2.96 0.75 -0.48
CA SER A 175 -3.86 -0.37 -0.26
C SER A 175 -4.61 -0.14 1.05
N LEU A 176 -5.94 -0.06 0.97
CA LEU A 176 -6.80 0.35 2.08
C LEU A 176 -7.87 -0.69 2.39
N ARG A 177 -8.13 -0.92 3.68
CA ARG A 177 -9.17 -1.84 4.16
C ARG A 177 -9.99 -1.19 5.27
N PHE A 178 -11.30 -1.37 5.20
CA PHE A 178 -12.24 -0.79 6.17
C PHE A 178 -13.37 -1.77 6.49
N GLY A 179 -14.00 -1.59 7.64
CA GLY A 179 -15.30 -2.21 7.91
C GLY A 179 -16.37 -1.75 6.92
N PRO A 180 -17.54 -2.45 6.84
CA PRO A 180 -18.61 -2.13 5.90
C PRO A 180 -19.13 -0.69 6.01
N ILE A 181 -19.30 -0.01 4.89
CA ILE A 181 -19.86 1.36 4.80
C ILE A 181 -21.36 1.39 4.47
N THR A 182 -21.98 0.21 4.32
CA THR A 182 -23.42 0.02 4.11
C THR A 182 -23.96 -1.05 5.04
N ALA A 183 -25.20 -0.89 5.52
CA ALA A 183 -25.80 -1.84 6.47
C ALA A 183 -26.02 -3.26 5.89
N ASN A 184 -26.26 -3.35 4.57
CA ASN A 184 -26.58 -4.60 3.88
C ASN A 184 -25.46 -5.05 2.93
N GLY A 185 -24.26 -4.50 3.05
CA GLY A 185 -23.15 -4.79 2.13
C GLY A 185 -23.31 -4.25 0.70
N VAL A 186 -24.50 -3.83 0.28
CA VAL A 186 -24.81 -3.32 -1.06
C VAL A 186 -25.49 -1.95 -0.97
N ALA A 187 -24.96 -0.94 -1.70
CA ALA A 187 -25.57 0.38 -1.79
C ALA A 187 -26.67 0.39 -2.84
N GLY A 188 -27.92 0.69 -2.44
CA GLY A 188 -28.96 1.13 -3.37
C GLY A 188 -30.16 0.27 -3.66
N GLU A 189 -30.84 -0.27 -2.66
CA GLU A 189 -32.30 -0.51 -2.75
C GLU A 189 -32.97 0.27 -1.61
N ASN A 190 -33.52 1.45 -1.91
CA ASN A 190 -34.58 2.04 -1.09
C ASN A 190 -35.79 1.12 -1.26
N GLY A 191 -35.98 0.21 -0.30
CA GLY A 191 -37.16 -0.60 -0.21
C GLY A 191 -38.37 0.29 -0.07
N SER A 192 -39.35 0.11 -0.95
CA SER A 192 -40.72 0.60 -0.78
C SER A 192 -41.25 0.14 0.59
N GLU A 193 -41.81 1.10 1.33
CA GLU A 193 -42.54 0.84 2.59
C GLU A 193 -43.59 -0.27 2.42
N GLY A 194 -43.50 -1.30 3.23
CA GLY A 194 -44.46 -2.38 3.28
C GLY A 194 -44.31 -3.28 4.51
N GLU A 195 -45.14 -3.02 5.49
CA GLU A 195 -45.57 -3.93 6.55
C GLU A 195 -44.64 -4.25 7.74
N ARG A 196 -44.93 -3.58 8.85
CA ARG A 196 -44.55 -3.96 10.22
C ARG A 196 -45.32 -5.21 10.67
N GLY A 197 -44.62 -6.31 10.79
CA GLY A 197 -45.08 -7.50 11.49
C GLY A 197 -44.37 -7.63 12.83
N THR A 198 -45.06 -7.40 13.92
CA THR A 198 -44.62 -7.63 15.30
C THR A 198 -44.60 -9.13 15.63
N GLN A 199 -43.44 -9.70 15.93
CA GLN A 199 -43.34 -10.92 16.75
C GLN A 199 -42.07 -10.88 17.62
N SER A 200 -42.26 -11.02 18.94
CA SER A 200 -41.22 -11.18 19.95
C SER A 200 -40.56 -12.55 19.85
N PRO A 201 -39.28 -12.68 20.15
CA PRO A 201 -38.60 -13.96 20.27
C PRO A 201 -38.63 -14.48 21.73
N ALA A 202 -38.97 -15.75 21.88
CA ALA A 202 -38.71 -16.52 23.10
C ALA A 202 -37.21 -16.92 23.16
N ALA A 203 -36.66 -16.82 24.35
CA ALA A 203 -35.29 -17.22 24.66
C ALA A 203 -35.14 -18.75 24.60
N ASP A 204 -34.17 -19.27 23.92
CA ASP A 204 -33.63 -20.60 24.12
C ASP A 204 -32.13 -20.57 24.30
N THR A 205 -31.69 -21.13 25.42
CA THR A 205 -30.33 -21.20 25.89
C THR A 205 -29.77 -22.59 25.60
N SER A 206 -28.75 -22.66 24.70
CA SER A 206 -27.80 -23.80 24.70
C SER A 206 -26.53 -23.43 23.91
N PRO A 207 -25.33 -23.80 24.38
CA PRO A 207 -24.06 -23.37 23.77
C PRO A 207 -23.54 -24.44 22.81
N ALA A 208 -23.43 -24.11 21.52
CA ALA A 208 -22.53 -24.81 20.58
C ALA A 208 -22.17 -23.84 19.47
N SER A 209 -20.89 -23.55 19.40
CA SER A 209 -20.24 -22.69 18.46
C SER A 209 -20.31 -23.23 17.03
N GLN A 210 -21.14 -22.61 16.20
CA GLN A 210 -21.05 -22.70 14.73
C GLN A 210 -20.59 -21.35 14.20
N PRO A 211 -19.81 -21.29 13.08
CA PRO A 211 -19.56 -20.04 12.38
C PRO A 211 -20.86 -19.61 11.70
N THR A 212 -21.64 -18.85 12.43
CA THR A 212 -22.91 -18.30 11.99
C THR A 212 -22.66 -17.16 11.02
N CYS A 213 -23.51 -17.08 10.00
CA CYS A 213 -23.76 -15.87 9.20
C CYS A 213 -23.44 -14.61 10.02
N SER A 214 -22.50 -13.82 9.58
CA SER A 214 -22.15 -12.58 10.29
C SER A 214 -23.40 -11.72 10.45
N PRO A 215 -23.78 -11.28 11.66
CA PRO A 215 -24.89 -10.37 11.84
C PRO A 215 -24.65 -9.10 11.01
N ALA A 216 -25.69 -8.54 10.41
CA ALA A 216 -25.61 -7.26 9.68
C ALA A 216 -24.94 -6.20 10.55
N ALA A 217 -24.09 -5.36 9.93
CA ALA A 217 -23.42 -4.27 10.64
C ALA A 217 -24.47 -3.36 11.33
N THR A 218 -24.20 -2.98 12.57
CA THR A 218 -25.10 -2.05 13.28
C THR A 218 -24.97 -0.65 12.65
N PRO A 219 -26.02 0.20 12.68
CA PRO A 219 -25.91 1.56 12.16
C PRO A 219 -24.78 2.38 12.75
N SER A 220 -24.43 2.17 14.04
CA SER A 220 -23.31 2.84 14.69
C SER A 220 -21.95 2.46 14.11
N ASN A 221 -21.73 1.18 13.80
CA ASN A 221 -20.48 0.70 13.21
C ASN A 221 -20.30 1.24 11.78
N VAL A 222 -21.36 1.26 10.98
CA VAL A 222 -21.34 1.83 9.62
C VAL A 222 -20.92 3.29 9.66
N MET A 223 -21.43 4.11 10.58
CA MET A 223 -21.04 5.52 10.72
C MET A 223 -19.57 5.67 11.13
N THR A 224 -19.08 4.83 12.03
CA THR A 224 -17.68 4.80 12.42
C THR A 224 -16.78 4.42 11.23
N ASN A 225 -17.14 3.37 10.48
CA ASN A 225 -16.39 2.94 9.30
C ASN A 225 -16.34 4.03 8.22
N ARG A 226 -17.46 4.74 7.97
CA ARG A 226 -17.51 5.88 7.05
C ARG A 226 -16.58 7.02 7.52
N ARG A 227 -16.56 7.33 8.83
CA ARG A 227 -15.66 8.34 9.40
C ARG A 227 -14.19 7.96 9.21
N LEU A 228 -13.84 6.71 9.52
CA LEU A 228 -12.48 6.20 9.31
C LEU A 228 -12.08 6.28 7.84
N PHE A 229 -12.94 5.80 6.95
CA PHE A 229 -12.70 5.82 5.51
C PHE A 229 -12.50 7.24 4.97
N ALA A 230 -13.41 8.15 5.30
CA ALA A 230 -13.31 9.56 4.87
C ALA A 230 -12.05 10.24 5.42
N GLY A 231 -11.73 10.01 6.69
CA GLY A 231 -10.54 10.59 7.34
C GLY A 231 -9.25 10.10 6.70
N VAL A 232 -9.12 8.79 6.48
CA VAL A 232 -7.94 8.19 5.83
C VAL A 232 -7.75 8.74 4.41
N VAL A 233 -8.79 8.69 3.57
CA VAL A 233 -8.70 9.20 2.19
C VAL A 233 -8.34 10.69 2.17
N SER A 234 -8.93 11.48 3.06
CA SER A 234 -8.60 12.91 3.16
C SER A 234 -7.16 13.17 3.63
N GLY A 235 -6.64 12.36 4.57
CA GLY A 235 -5.26 12.45 5.04
C GLY A 235 -4.24 12.15 3.93
N ILE A 236 -4.45 11.06 3.18
CA ILE A 236 -3.63 10.70 2.02
C ILE A 236 -3.68 11.81 0.97
N ALA A 237 -4.88 12.29 0.63
CA ALA A 237 -5.07 13.38 -0.33
C ALA A 237 -4.32 14.64 0.10
N HIS A 238 -4.47 15.05 1.36
CA HIS A 238 -3.81 16.23 1.90
C HIS A 238 -2.30 16.13 1.73
N TYR A 239 -1.71 15.02 2.20
CA TYR A 239 -0.26 14.87 2.19
C TYR A 239 0.32 14.76 0.76
N GLY A 240 -0.20 13.84 -0.05
CA GLY A 240 0.29 13.62 -1.41
C GLY A 240 0.12 14.83 -2.32
N ASN A 241 -1.05 15.50 -2.26
CA ASN A 241 -1.34 16.67 -3.07
C ASN A 241 -0.45 17.87 -2.69
N CYS A 242 -0.22 18.11 -1.38
CA CYS A 242 0.64 19.21 -0.93
C CYS A 242 2.13 18.92 -1.19
N PHE A 243 2.57 17.68 -1.00
CA PHE A 243 3.93 17.27 -1.37
C PHE A 243 4.16 17.37 -2.89
N GLY A 244 3.11 17.18 -3.68
CA GLY A 244 3.12 17.36 -5.13
C GLY A 244 3.68 16.16 -5.90
N ILE A 245 3.33 14.93 -5.49
CA ILE A 245 3.48 13.71 -6.28
C ILE A 245 2.12 13.09 -6.59
N PRO A 246 1.94 12.44 -7.76
CA PRO A 246 0.67 11.83 -8.10
C PRO A 246 0.45 10.55 -7.30
N THR A 247 -0.79 10.35 -6.80
CA THR A 247 -1.27 9.06 -6.28
C THR A 247 -2.01 8.35 -7.40
N ILE A 248 -1.39 7.33 -8.00
CA ILE A 248 -1.73 6.82 -9.35
C ILE A 248 -2.47 5.49 -9.37
N ALA A 249 -2.45 4.75 -8.28
CA ALA A 249 -3.06 3.43 -8.17
C ALA A 249 -3.48 3.15 -6.73
N GLY A 250 -4.04 1.98 -6.53
CA GLY A 250 -4.39 1.46 -5.21
C GLY A 250 -5.62 0.57 -5.26
N GLU A 251 -5.92 0.00 -4.11
CA GLU A 251 -7.10 -0.83 -3.90
C GLU A 251 -7.82 -0.42 -2.62
N VAL A 252 -9.12 -0.68 -2.56
CA VAL A 252 -9.94 -0.44 -1.38
C VAL A 252 -10.94 -1.57 -1.22
N TYR A 253 -10.89 -2.23 -0.07
CA TYR A 253 -11.81 -3.32 0.30
C TYR A 253 -12.63 -2.96 1.53
N PHE A 254 -13.82 -3.54 1.62
CA PHE A 254 -14.74 -3.38 2.75
C PHE A 254 -15.17 -4.75 3.23
N ASP A 255 -14.71 -5.15 4.42
CA ASP A 255 -15.09 -6.40 5.07
C ASP A 255 -15.23 -6.20 6.57
N LYS A 256 -16.11 -7.01 7.20
CA LYS A 256 -16.37 -6.92 8.63
C LYS A 256 -15.13 -7.19 9.49
N SER A 257 -14.19 -7.98 9.02
CA SER A 257 -12.96 -8.27 9.76
C SER A 257 -12.10 -7.02 10.02
N TYR A 258 -12.29 -5.93 9.27
CA TYR A 258 -11.58 -4.66 9.44
C TYR A 258 -12.34 -3.63 10.29
N GLU A 259 -13.45 -4.01 10.94
CA GLU A 259 -14.19 -3.11 11.83
C GLU A 259 -13.32 -2.64 12.99
N GLY A 260 -13.20 -1.31 13.18
CA GLY A 260 -12.38 -0.72 14.24
C GLY A 260 -10.87 -0.80 14.05
N ASN A 261 -10.40 -1.56 13.04
CA ASN A 261 -8.98 -1.67 12.70
C ASN A 261 -8.77 -1.50 11.18
N PRO A 262 -8.84 -0.26 10.65
CA PRO A 262 -8.60 -0.02 9.24
C PRO A 262 -7.15 -0.35 8.90
N LEU A 263 -6.91 -0.90 7.71
CA LEU A 263 -5.57 -1.07 7.17
C LEU A 263 -5.27 0.07 6.23
N VAL A 264 -4.13 0.71 6.44
CA VAL A 264 -3.64 1.83 5.65
C VAL A 264 -2.21 1.53 5.26
N ASN A 265 -2.02 1.11 4.01
CA ASN A 265 -0.72 0.80 3.46
C ASN A 265 -0.37 1.87 2.43
N ALA A 266 0.75 2.55 2.63
CA ALA A 266 1.26 3.58 1.74
C ALA A 266 2.51 3.08 1.02
N PHE A 267 2.53 3.24 -0.29
CA PHE A 267 3.65 2.91 -1.16
C PHE A 267 4.17 4.19 -1.81
N CYS A 268 5.50 4.29 -1.93
CA CYS A 268 6.13 5.34 -2.71
C CYS A 268 7.21 4.76 -3.62
N LEU A 269 7.35 5.33 -4.81
CA LEU A 269 8.42 5.05 -5.75
C LEU A 269 9.17 6.34 -6.07
N GLY A 270 10.50 6.26 -6.07
CA GLY A 270 11.39 7.33 -6.49
C GLY A 270 12.39 6.88 -7.54
N VAL A 271 13.00 7.84 -8.23
CA VAL A 271 13.99 7.60 -9.27
C VAL A 271 15.32 8.22 -8.90
N LEU A 272 16.42 7.53 -9.24
CA LEU A 272 17.79 7.98 -9.03
C LEU A 272 18.72 7.41 -10.10
N ARG A 273 19.96 7.93 -10.14
CA ARG A 273 21.06 7.30 -10.86
C ARG A 273 21.85 6.37 -9.94
N HIS A 274 22.52 5.38 -10.49
CA HIS A 274 23.33 4.43 -9.71
C HIS A 274 24.35 5.14 -8.79
N GLU A 275 25.01 6.20 -9.27
CA GLU A 275 25.98 6.97 -8.50
C GLU A 275 25.37 7.83 -7.36
N GLN A 276 24.06 7.97 -7.34
CA GLN A 276 23.33 8.74 -6.32
C GLN A 276 22.86 7.90 -5.14
N ILE A 277 23.04 6.57 -5.18
CA ILE A 277 22.63 5.68 -4.09
C ILE A 277 23.29 6.13 -2.80
N THR A 278 22.46 6.52 -1.84
CA THR A 278 22.85 6.98 -0.52
C THR A 278 22.59 5.88 0.50
N ARG A 279 23.45 5.78 1.51
CA ARG A 279 23.33 4.77 2.55
C ARG A 279 23.14 5.42 3.92
N GLY A 280 22.30 4.79 4.77
CA GLY A 280 22.08 5.20 6.14
C GLY A 280 23.17 4.67 7.07
N ALA A 281 24.43 5.09 6.90
CA ALA A 281 25.57 4.58 7.67
C ALA A 281 26.44 5.72 8.20
N ALA A 282 26.73 5.73 9.51
CA ALA A 282 27.52 6.75 10.18
C ALA A 282 29.04 6.52 9.96
N ARG A 283 29.50 6.70 8.72
CA ARG A 283 30.89 6.48 8.35
C ARG A 283 31.78 7.68 8.69
N GLY A 284 33.04 7.40 9.03
CA GLY A 284 34.07 8.38 9.27
C GLY A 284 34.06 8.94 10.69
N VAL A 285 34.96 8.39 11.54
CA VAL A 285 35.14 8.87 12.93
C VAL A 285 35.49 10.35 12.93
N GLY A 286 34.82 11.14 13.75
CA GLY A 286 34.98 12.59 13.84
C GLY A 286 34.10 13.38 12.85
N ASN A 287 33.30 12.72 12.00
CA ASN A 287 32.31 13.37 11.17
C ASN A 287 31.16 13.92 12.05
N PRO A 288 30.72 15.17 11.84
CA PRO A 288 29.62 15.77 12.58
C PRO A 288 28.27 15.16 12.20
N VAL A 289 27.37 15.10 13.17
CA VAL A 289 26.00 14.59 13.05
C VAL A 289 25.03 15.76 13.14
N PHE A 290 24.24 15.95 12.10
CA PHE A 290 23.23 17.00 11.99
C PHE A 290 21.83 16.46 12.18
N TYR A 291 21.03 17.20 12.92
CA TYR A 291 19.59 17.16 12.93
C TYR A 291 19.06 18.22 11.97
N VAL A 292 18.16 17.87 11.06
CA VAL A 292 17.51 18.83 10.15
C VAL A 292 16.00 18.57 10.07
N GLY A 293 15.23 19.63 9.86
CA GLY A 293 13.77 19.61 9.84
C GLY A 293 13.14 20.30 11.05
N PRO A 294 11.80 20.18 11.25
CA PRO A 294 11.08 20.90 12.31
C PRO A 294 11.53 20.46 13.71
N ALA A 295 11.26 21.31 14.69
CA ALA A 295 11.64 21.05 16.07
C ALA A 295 10.87 19.86 16.69
N THR A 296 11.54 19.05 17.49
CA THR A 296 11.00 17.89 18.22
C THR A 296 9.89 18.27 19.18
N GLY A 297 8.77 17.61 19.10
CA GLY A 297 7.60 17.73 20.02
C GLY A 297 7.33 16.46 20.80
N ARG A 298 6.17 16.43 21.48
CA ARG A 298 5.67 15.25 22.21
C ARG A 298 4.70 14.40 21.40
N ASP A 299 4.55 14.68 20.12
CA ASP A 299 3.74 13.89 19.19
C ASP A 299 4.48 12.62 18.78
N GLY A 300 3.71 11.55 18.56
CA GLY A 300 4.27 10.25 18.22
C GLY A 300 5.13 9.62 19.31
N LEU A 301 4.91 9.96 20.58
CA LEU A 301 5.73 9.42 21.65
C LEU A 301 5.52 7.92 21.80
N ALA A 302 6.57 7.13 21.54
CA ALA A 302 6.56 5.67 21.57
C ALA A 302 5.55 5.03 20.60
N GLY A 303 5.32 5.63 19.44
CA GLY A 303 4.39 5.14 18.41
C GLY A 303 4.70 3.71 17.93
N ALA A 304 5.97 3.37 17.75
CA ALA A 304 6.41 2.01 17.39
C ALA A 304 6.02 0.95 18.45
N ALA A 305 6.06 1.30 19.72
CA ALA A 305 5.60 0.41 20.79
C ALA A 305 4.07 0.28 20.79
N PHE A 306 3.33 1.34 20.51
CA PHE A 306 1.88 1.32 20.33
C PHE A 306 1.47 0.46 19.14
N ALA A 307 2.18 0.54 18.01
CA ALA A 307 1.93 -0.29 16.82
C ALA A 307 2.15 -1.80 17.05
N SER A 308 2.69 -2.18 18.22
CA SER A 308 2.92 -3.57 18.63
C SER A 308 1.97 -4.03 19.75
N GLN A 309 0.76 -3.47 19.82
CA GLN A 309 -0.28 -3.79 20.81
C GLN A 309 -1.64 -3.94 20.11
N ASP A 310 -2.53 -4.74 20.72
CA ASP A 310 -3.90 -4.86 20.23
C ASP A 310 -4.68 -3.55 20.48
N LEU A 311 -5.58 -3.19 19.56
CA LEU A 311 -6.48 -2.05 19.73
C LEU A 311 -7.60 -2.40 20.71
N THR A 312 -7.96 -1.45 21.59
CA THR A 312 -9.07 -1.53 22.54
C THR A 312 -10.06 -0.39 22.33
N ASP A 313 -11.23 -0.46 22.94
CA ASP A 313 -12.22 0.64 22.88
C ASP A 313 -11.66 1.96 23.44
N GLU A 314 -10.68 1.89 24.33
CA GLU A 314 -10.05 3.05 24.97
C GLU A 314 -8.85 3.59 24.19
N SER A 315 -8.38 2.86 23.17
CA SER A 315 -7.17 3.22 22.41
C SER A 315 -7.27 4.62 21.80
N ALA A 316 -8.45 5.04 21.33
CA ALA A 316 -8.66 6.37 20.76
C ALA A 316 -8.42 7.51 21.76
N GLU A 317 -8.70 7.31 23.04
CA GLU A 317 -8.44 8.33 24.08
C GLU A 317 -7.03 8.23 24.67
N GLN A 318 -6.59 7.00 24.99
CA GLN A 318 -5.34 6.77 25.69
C GLN A 318 -4.11 6.92 24.80
N GLN A 319 -4.22 6.61 23.52
CA GLN A 319 -3.09 6.57 22.57
C GLN A 319 -3.03 7.76 21.60
N ARG A 320 -3.85 8.77 21.81
CA ARG A 320 -3.87 9.97 20.96
C ARG A 320 -2.52 10.66 20.86
N GLY A 321 -1.75 10.66 21.95
CA GLY A 321 -0.38 11.19 22.01
C GLY A 321 0.67 10.39 21.23
N ALA A 322 0.38 9.12 20.91
CA ALA A 322 1.24 8.27 20.08
C ALA A 322 1.03 8.50 18.56
N VAL A 323 -0.01 9.25 18.18
CA VAL A 323 -0.24 9.62 16.77
C VAL A 323 0.62 10.83 16.41
N GLN A 324 1.32 10.73 15.31
CA GLN A 324 2.13 11.80 14.75
C GLN A 324 1.26 12.85 14.03
N VAL A 325 1.81 14.07 13.87
CA VAL A 325 1.18 15.15 13.10
C VAL A 325 2.07 15.46 11.90
N GLY A 326 1.54 15.35 10.70
CA GLY A 326 2.28 15.54 9.45
C GLY A 326 2.15 16.96 8.88
N ASP A 327 3.26 17.49 8.33
CA ASP A 327 3.33 18.74 7.59
C ASP A 327 3.92 18.49 6.18
N PRO A 328 3.08 18.24 5.18
CA PRO A 328 3.55 17.92 3.83
C PRO A 328 4.30 19.05 3.14
N PHE A 329 4.07 20.30 3.54
CA PHE A 329 4.85 21.43 3.02
C PHE A 329 6.28 21.40 3.57
N MET A 330 6.43 21.17 4.87
CA MET A 330 7.74 21.00 5.49
C MET A 330 8.48 19.80 4.91
N GLU A 331 7.80 18.66 4.72
CA GLU A 331 8.34 17.46 4.08
C GLU A 331 8.90 17.77 2.67
N LYS A 332 8.14 18.55 1.90
CA LYS A 332 8.57 18.98 0.56
C LYS A 332 9.86 19.79 0.61
N LEU A 333 9.96 20.74 1.52
CA LEU A 333 11.16 21.56 1.68
C LEU A 333 12.36 20.70 2.12
N VAL A 334 12.16 19.80 3.09
CA VAL A 334 13.20 18.88 3.57
C VAL A 334 13.68 17.96 2.45
N CYS A 335 12.77 17.40 1.65
CA CYS A 335 13.12 16.57 0.50
C CYS A 335 13.99 17.30 -0.50
N GLU A 336 13.61 18.52 -0.92
CA GLU A 336 14.39 19.31 -1.88
C GLU A 336 15.75 19.71 -1.32
N ALA A 337 15.82 20.12 -0.06
CA ALA A 337 17.08 20.46 0.62
C ALA A 337 18.01 19.25 0.74
N CYS A 338 17.49 18.09 1.11
CA CYS A 338 18.25 16.85 1.21
C CYS A 338 18.82 16.41 -0.16
N LEU A 339 17.99 16.41 -1.21
CA LEU A 339 18.44 16.06 -2.56
C LEU A 339 19.48 17.05 -3.09
N GLU A 340 19.34 18.37 -2.81
CA GLU A 340 20.32 19.38 -3.15
C GLU A 340 21.63 19.14 -2.38
N LEU A 341 21.57 18.82 -1.10
CA LEU A 341 22.75 18.54 -0.28
C LEU A 341 23.46 17.25 -0.74
N LEU A 342 22.73 16.20 -1.06
CA LEU A 342 23.30 14.95 -1.58
C LEU A 342 24.07 15.18 -2.88
N ALA A 343 23.58 16.06 -3.76
CA ALA A 343 24.27 16.41 -5.01
C ALA A 343 25.62 17.07 -4.78
N THR A 344 25.87 17.71 -3.62
CA THR A 344 27.21 18.32 -3.32
C THR A 344 28.27 17.26 -3.00
N GLY A 345 27.85 16.06 -2.55
CA GLY A 345 28.74 15.03 -2.02
C GLY A 345 29.30 15.33 -0.63
N ALA A 346 28.66 16.23 0.14
CA ALA A 346 29.03 16.53 1.53
C ALA A 346 28.53 15.46 2.52
N VAL A 347 27.56 14.65 2.13
CA VAL A 347 26.92 13.66 2.98
C VAL A 347 27.69 12.34 3.02
N ALA A 348 28.03 11.87 4.21
CA ALA A 348 28.62 10.55 4.47
C ALA A 348 27.56 9.47 4.74
N GLY A 349 26.40 9.87 5.26
CA GLY A 349 25.22 9.01 5.50
C GLY A 349 24.00 9.84 5.86
N MET A 350 22.81 9.32 5.55
CA MET A 350 21.54 9.97 5.84
C MET A 350 20.50 8.95 6.25
N GLN A 351 19.71 9.28 7.27
CA GLN A 351 18.63 8.46 7.79
C GLN A 351 17.45 9.35 8.17
N ASP A 352 16.23 8.89 7.92
CA ASP A 352 15.04 9.56 8.44
C ASP A 352 14.86 9.30 9.94
N MET A 353 14.08 10.12 10.59
CA MET A 353 13.64 9.92 11.98
C MET A 353 12.17 9.45 11.95
N GLY A 354 11.91 8.27 11.41
CA GLY A 354 10.61 7.62 11.33
C GLY A 354 10.23 6.96 12.66
N ALA A 355 9.95 5.65 12.62
CA ALA A 355 9.67 4.86 13.81
C ALA A 355 10.82 4.97 14.83
N ALA A 356 10.47 5.12 16.11
CA ALA A 356 11.41 5.38 17.21
C ALA A 356 12.28 6.66 17.07
N GLY A 357 12.04 7.50 16.09
CA GLY A 357 12.61 8.85 15.97
C GLY A 357 14.13 8.92 16.00
N LEU A 358 14.67 9.77 16.91
CA LEU A 358 16.12 9.95 17.06
C LEU A 358 16.84 8.69 17.54
N THR A 359 16.13 7.79 18.26
CA THR A 359 16.68 6.51 18.72
C THR A 359 17.07 5.61 17.55
N CYS A 360 16.12 5.36 16.63
CA CYS A 360 16.33 4.50 15.48
C CYS A 360 17.42 5.07 14.57
N SER A 361 17.29 6.34 14.17
CA SER A 361 18.24 6.97 13.23
C SER A 361 19.68 6.97 13.71
N THR A 362 19.91 7.11 15.04
CA THR A 362 21.27 7.07 15.60
C THR A 362 21.83 5.67 15.74
N CYS A 363 21.06 4.70 16.28
CA CYS A 363 21.59 3.36 16.52
C CYS A 363 21.78 2.55 15.23
N GLU A 364 20.85 2.66 14.27
CA GLU A 364 20.96 1.92 13.01
C GLU A 364 22.13 2.42 12.15
N THR A 365 22.26 3.73 11.99
CA THR A 365 23.37 4.28 11.21
C THR A 365 24.74 3.95 11.82
N ALA A 366 24.85 3.95 13.15
CA ALA A 366 26.05 3.52 13.85
C ALA A 366 26.32 2.02 13.65
N SER A 367 25.28 1.17 13.82
CA SER A 367 25.42 -0.28 13.66
C SER A 367 25.84 -0.66 12.24
N ARG A 368 25.16 -0.12 11.20
CA ARG A 368 25.49 -0.37 9.78
C ARG A 368 26.91 0.01 9.42
N ALA A 369 27.46 1.05 10.06
CA ALA A 369 28.86 1.48 9.85
C ALA A 369 29.88 0.76 10.73
N GLY A 370 29.45 0.03 11.76
CA GLY A 370 30.32 -0.53 12.79
C GLY A 370 31.01 0.53 13.67
N THR A 371 30.41 1.72 13.78
CA THR A 371 30.90 2.89 14.54
C THR A 371 30.02 3.17 15.76
N GLY A 372 30.33 4.23 16.50
CA GLY A 372 29.46 4.80 17.52
C GLY A 372 29.02 6.20 17.14
N ILE A 373 28.00 6.70 17.84
CA ILE A 373 27.54 8.09 17.75
C ILE A 373 27.40 8.64 19.15
N GLU A 374 27.94 9.85 19.37
CA GLU A 374 27.68 10.63 20.56
C GLU A 374 26.83 11.84 20.22
N ILE A 375 25.70 12.01 20.91
CA ILE A 375 24.74 13.13 20.71
C ILE A 375 24.50 13.91 21.99
N GLU A 376 24.23 15.21 21.84
CA GLU A 376 23.93 16.15 22.92
C GLU A 376 22.51 16.68 22.75
N LEU A 377 21.58 16.24 23.61
CA LEU A 377 20.16 16.56 23.50
C LEU A 377 19.84 18.05 23.77
N ASP A 378 20.71 18.76 24.50
CA ASP A 378 20.55 20.21 24.69
C ASP A 378 20.64 20.99 23.36
N LYS A 379 21.23 20.39 22.31
CA LYS A 379 21.32 20.97 20.98
C LYS A 379 20.16 20.61 20.05
N VAL A 380 19.38 19.59 20.39
CA VAL A 380 18.22 19.17 19.58
C VAL A 380 17.14 20.25 19.65
N PRO A 381 16.68 20.78 18.51
CA PRO A 381 15.59 21.75 18.50
C PRO A 381 14.31 21.17 19.10
N GLN A 382 13.72 21.87 20.08
CA GLN A 382 12.51 21.44 20.79
C GLN A 382 11.42 22.49 20.65
N ARG A 383 10.19 22.05 20.31
CA ARG A 383 8.99 22.91 20.25
C ARG A 383 8.17 22.88 21.55
N ALA A 384 8.36 21.84 22.36
CA ALA A 384 7.72 21.73 23.66
C ALA A 384 8.73 22.11 24.80
N PRO A 385 8.31 22.85 25.81
CA PRO A 385 9.21 23.22 26.88
C PRO A 385 9.51 22.04 27.81
N ASN A 386 10.72 22.01 28.37
CA ASN A 386 11.15 21.06 29.43
C ASN A 386 10.95 19.60 29.02
N MET A 387 11.32 19.23 27.77
CA MET A 387 11.31 17.84 27.36
C MET A 387 12.40 17.05 28.09
N THR A 388 12.03 15.85 28.56
CA THR A 388 12.97 14.91 29.19
C THR A 388 13.81 14.21 28.14
N SER A 389 14.92 13.57 28.53
CA SER A 389 15.75 12.74 27.65
C SER A 389 14.93 11.64 26.99
N TYR A 390 14.03 11.02 27.76
CA TYR A 390 13.09 10.00 27.28
C TYR A 390 12.19 10.55 26.15
N GLU A 391 11.55 11.70 26.38
CA GLU A 391 10.65 12.31 25.39
C GLU A 391 11.38 12.75 24.11
N ILE A 392 12.61 13.28 24.22
CA ILE A 392 13.39 13.71 23.04
C ILE A 392 13.81 12.51 22.20
N MET A 393 14.29 11.43 22.83
CA MET A 393 14.77 10.24 22.14
C MET A 393 13.66 9.44 21.48
N LEU A 394 12.49 9.36 22.13
CA LEU A 394 11.38 8.50 21.70
C LEU A 394 10.26 9.25 20.94
N SER A 395 10.40 10.56 20.75
CA SER A 395 9.47 11.35 19.93
C SER A 395 9.60 10.93 18.47
N GLU A 396 8.47 10.69 17.81
CA GLU A 396 8.38 10.42 16.38
C GLU A 396 7.78 11.62 15.62
N SER A 397 8.07 12.87 16.07
CA SER A 397 7.72 14.07 15.29
C SER A 397 8.23 13.93 13.87
N GLN A 398 7.36 14.21 12.92
CA GLN A 398 7.58 13.92 11.50
C GLN A 398 8.56 14.92 10.82
N GLU A 399 8.92 14.67 9.59
CA GLU A 399 9.71 15.52 8.68
C GLU A 399 11.14 15.81 9.18
N ARG A 400 11.70 14.94 10.01
CA ARG A 400 13.05 15.08 10.57
C ARG A 400 14.02 14.10 9.95
N MET A 401 15.28 14.56 9.74
CA MET A 401 16.36 13.74 9.18
C MET A 401 17.62 13.84 10.05
N LEU A 402 18.35 12.73 10.14
CA LEU A 402 19.69 12.65 10.67
C LEU A 402 20.68 12.60 9.49
N ILE A 403 21.65 13.51 9.46
CA ILE A 403 22.65 13.58 8.40
C ILE A 403 24.06 13.53 9.00
N VAL A 404 24.86 12.58 8.56
CA VAL A 404 26.29 12.52 8.84
C VAL A 404 27.03 13.20 7.72
N VAL A 405 27.81 14.21 8.03
CA VAL A 405 28.48 15.10 7.07
C VAL A 405 30.00 14.87 7.11
N HIS A 406 30.65 14.89 5.98
CA HIS A 406 32.11 14.85 5.94
C HIS A 406 32.69 16.05 6.68
N LYS A 407 33.59 15.80 7.64
CA LYS A 407 34.24 16.84 8.44
C LYS A 407 34.89 17.91 7.53
N GLY A 408 34.59 19.16 7.84
CA GLY A 408 35.08 20.35 7.06
C GLY A 408 34.11 20.79 5.96
N ARG A 409 32.95 20.11 5.81
CA ARG A 409 31.88 20.47 4.87
C ARG A 409 30.55 20.90 5.53
N GLU A 410 30.61 21.23 6.79
CA GLU A 410 29.45 21.62 7.62
C GLU A 410 28.74 22.88 7.08
N ASP A 411 29.50 23.80 6.51
CA ASP A 411 28.96 25.07 5.98
C ASP A 411 28.04 24.86 4.76
N GLU A 412 28.21 23.76 4.02
CA GLU A 412 27.29 23.41 2.91
C GLU A 412 25.90 23.06 3.44
N VAL A 413 25.83 22.29 4.52
CA VAL A 413 24.56 21.98 5.21
C VAL A 413 23.89 23.28 5.65
N LYS A 414 24.62 24.12 6.41
CA LYS A 414 24.11 25.40 6.91
C LYS A 414 23.60 26.30 5.78
N LYS A 415 24.36 26.39 4.67
CA LYS A 415 23.99 27.20 3.51
C LYS A 415 22.70 26.71 2.84
N ILE A 416 22.59 25.39 2.61
CA ILE A 416 21.44 24.81 1.91
C ILE A 416 20.20 24.88 2.78
N PHE A 417 20.28 24.47 4.07
CA PHE A 417 19.12 24.52 4.95
C PHE A 417 18.65 25.93 5.25
N ASN A 418 19.59 26.90 5.39
CA ASN A 418 19.21 28.32 5.51
C ASN A 418 18.57 28.86 4.21
N LYS A 419 18.99 28.41 3.03
CA LYS A 419 18.36 28.78 1.74
C LYS A 419 16.90 28.34 1.69
N TRP A 420 16.59 27.16 2.23
CA TRP A 420 15.25 26.59 2.27
C TRP A 420 14.44 27.01 3.52
N ASP A 421 14.98 27.89 4.35
CA ASP A 421 14.40 28.36 5.62
C ASP A 421 14.04 27.19 6.57
N LEU A 422 14.91 26.18 6.63
CA LEU A 422 14.73 24.96 7.41
C LEU A 422 15.59 24.97 8.66
N PRO A 423 15.04 24.54 9.81
CA PRO A 423 15.83 24.35 11.02
C PRO A 423 16.90 23.27 10.86
N TRP A 424 18.06 23.50 11.48
CA TRP A 424 19.16 22.55 11.56
C TRP A 424 19.95 22.74 12.86
N ALA A 425 20.57 21.66 13.34
CA ALA A 425 21.47 21.69 14.48
C ALA A 425 22.58 20.64 14.31
N GLU A 426 23.80 20.99 14.67
CA GLU A 426 24.89 20.02 14.84
C GLU A 426 24.78 19.42 16.23
N ILE A 427 24.22 18.22 16.33
CA ILE A 427 23.84 17.59 17.59
C ILE A 427 24.88 16.60 18.13
N GLY A 428 25.86 16.19 17.31
CA GLY A 428 26.77 15.14 17.75
C GLY A 428 27.91 14.87 16.81
N VAL A 429 28.59 13.75 17.04
CA VAL A 429 29.75 13.31 16.29
C VAL A 429 29.82 11.78 16.20
N VAL A 430 30.35 11.28 15.10
CA VAL A 430 30.66 9.85 14.90
C VAL A 430 31.91 9.47 15.70
N THR A 431 31.86 8.36 16.44
CA THR A 431 32.96 7.85 17.28
C THR A 431 33.37 6.45 16.86
N ASP A 432 34.51 5.97 17.40
CA ASP A 432 35.01 4.59 17.23
C ASP A 432 34.57 3.64 18.32
N THR A 433 33.67 4.08 19.21
CA THR A 433 33.31 3.31 20.42
C THR A 433 32.35 2.16 20.18
N GLY A 434 31.68 2.09 19.02
CA GLY A 434 30.62 1.13 18.74
C GLY A 434 29.35 1.35 19.59
N ARG A 435 29.24 2.53 20.23
CA ARG A 435 28.15 2.82 21.19
C ARG A 435 27.37 4.05 20.79
N MET A 436 26.08 4.01 21.07
CA MET A 436 25.23 5.19 21.11
C MET A 436 25.36 5.82 22.50
N VAL A 437 25.94 7.01 22.56
CA VAL A 437 26.13 7.78 23.79
C VAL A 437 25.24 9.03 23.71
N VAL A 438 24.31 9.16 24.65
CA VAL A 438 23.38 10.29 24.69
C VAL A 438 23.64 11.11 25.94
N LYS A 439 23.88 12.40 25.72
CA LYS A 439 24.12 13.38 26.78
C LYS A 439 22.96 14.38 26.89
N HIS A 440 22.61 14.76 28.09
CA HIS A 440 21.61 15.79 28.39
C HIS A 440 21.96 16.52 29.66
N HIS A 441 21.96 17.85 29.66
CA HIS A 441 22.35 18.70 30.77
C HIS A 441 23.72 18.37 31.40
N GLY A 442 24.66 17.96 30.50
CA GLY A 442 26.03 17.60 30.89
C GLY A 442 26.19 16.23 31.54
N ALA A 443 25.13 15.42 31.60
CA ALA A 443 25.16 14.04 32.08
C ALA A 443 24.94 13.02 30.92
N VAL A 444 25.55 11.85 31.05
CA VAL A 444 25.24 10.71 30.12
C VAL A 444 23.95 10.08 30.60
N VAL A 445 22.91 10.12 29.76
CA VAL A 445 21.57 9.58 30.02
C VAL A 445 21.33 8.22 29.36
N ALA A 446 22.07 7.91 28.32
CA ALA A 446 22.14 6.58 27.74
C ALA A 446 23.53 6.26 27.19
N ASN A 447 23.95 5.00 27.34
CA ASN A 447 25.22 4.51 26.83
C ASN A 447 25.09 3.03 26.48
N ILE A 448 24.73 2.73 25.24
CA ILE A 448 24.29 1.40 24.79
C ILE A 448 25.13 0.97 23.58
N PRO A 449 25.57 -0.28 23.47
CA PRO A 449 26.16 -0.78 22.23
C PRO A 449 25.16 -0.66 21.06
N ALA A 450 25.49 0.07 20.00
CA ALA A 450 24.57 0.35 18.89
C ALA A 450 24.08 -0.95 18.23
N LYS A 451 24.99 -1.90 18.02
CA LYS A 451 24.68 -3.21 17.43
C LYS A 451 23.67 -4.03 18.28
N ALA A 452 23.80 -3.96 19.60
CA ALA A 452 22.92 -4.70 20.49
C ALA A 452 21.45 -4.23 20.40
N ILE A 453 21.24 -2.94 20.13
CA ILE A 453 19.90 -2.38 19.96
C ILE A 453 19.35 -2.71 18.56
N ALA A 454 20.14 -2.49 17.52
CA ALA A 454 19.69 -2.56 16.14
C ALA A 454 19.59 -4.01 15.62
N ASP A 455 20.58 -4.88 15.93
CA ASP A 455 20.74 -6.17 15.27
C ASP A 455 20.54 -7.38 16.19
N GLU A 456 20.67 -7.22 17.50
CA GLU A 456 20.70 -8.33 18.47
C GLU A 456 19.42 -8.43 19.30
N SER A 457 18.31 -7.94 18.77
CA SER A 457 16.98 -8.15 19.36
C SER A 457 16.68 -9.64 19.53
N PRO A 458 15.91 -10.05 20.54
CA PRO A 458 15.46 -11.42 20.67
C PRO A 458 14.76 -11.91 19.40
N ILE A 459 14.95 -13.16 19.02
CA ILE A 459 14.26 -13.78 17.90
C ILE A 459 13.51 -14.99 18.45
N TYR A 460 12.19 -15.00 18.26
CA TYR A 460 11.32 -16.05 18.74
C TYR A 460 10.99 -17.05 17.64
N GLN A 461 10.99 -18.33 18.01
CA GLN A 461 10.38 -19.38 17.20
C GLN A 461 9.01 -19.69 17.83
N ARG A 462 7.96 -19.22 17.19
CA ARG A 462 6.59 -19.41 17.67
C ARG A 462 6.05 -20.76 17.22
N GLU A 463 5.23 -21.37 18.08
CA GLU A 463 4.45 -22.53 17.71
C GLU A 463 3.40 -22.13 16.66
N ALA A 464 3.17 -23.01 15.68
CA ALA A 464 2.20 -22.82 14.62
C ALA A 464 1.27 -24.02 14.56
N VAL A 465 -0.02 -23.80 14.80
CA VAL A 465 -1.05 -24.85 14.80
C VAL A 465 -2.13 -24.45 13.80
N GLU A 466 -2.51 -25.37 12.93
CA GLU A 466 -3.57 -25.10 11.94
C GLU A 466 -4.89 -24.80 12.66
N PRO A 467 -5.59 -23.69 12.33
CA PRO A 467 -6.86 -23.35 12.93
C PRO A 467 -7.95 -24.39 12.64
N ALA A 468 -8.70 -24.80 13.67
CA ALA A 468 -9.72 -25.85 13.55
C ALA A 468 -10.84 -25.49 12.56
N TYR A 469 -11.18 -24.21 12.41
CA TYR A 469 -12.25 -23.78 11.49
C TYR A 469 -11.96 -24.11 10.02
N LEU A 470 -10.72 -24.32 9.63
CA LEU A 470 -10.35 -24.66 8.26
C LEU A 470 -10.88 -26.03 7.84
N ALA A 471 -11.17 -26.92 8.78
CA ALA A 471 -11.83 -28.19 8.48
C ALA A 471 -13.25 -27.94 7.91
N ASP A 472 -14.00 -27.03 8.51
CA ASP A 472 -15.35 -26.67 8.06
C ASP A 472 -15.31 -25.95 6.72
N VAL A 473 -14.33 -25.05 6.51
CA VAL A 473 -14.10 -24.38 5.22
C VAL A 473 -13.86 -25.41 4.10
N ARG A 474 -13.01 -26.38 4.32
CA ARG A 474 -12.70 -27.44 3.35
C ARG A 474 -13.84 -28.44 3.15
N ALA A 475 -14.71 -28.58 4.15
CA ALA A 475 -15.91 -29.44 4.08
C ALA A 475 -17.06 -28.82 3.30
N PHE A 476 -17.00 -27.51 3.01
CA PHE A 476 -18.06 -26.82 2.25
C PHE A 476 -18.23 -27.41 0.85
N ARG A 477 -19.49 -27.54 0.40
CA ARG A 477 -19.87 -28.05 -0.92
C ARG A 477 -21.01 -27.22 -1.50
N LEU A 478 -21.14 -27.26 -2.84
CA LEU A 478 -22.13 -26.48 -3.59
C LEU A 478 -23.53 -27.12 -3.65
N GLU A 479 -23.68 -28.39 -3.26
CA GLU A 479 -24.96 -29.13 -3.41
C GLU A 479 -26.15 -28.48 -2.66
N GLY A 480 -25.91 -27.67 -1.66
CA GLY A 480 -26.93 -26.92 -0.93
C GLY A 480 -27.24 -25.53 -1.49
N LEU A 481 -26.54 -25.10 -2.55
CA LEU A 481 -26.74 -23.79 -3.17
C LEU A 481 -27.48 -23.91 -4.50
N ALA A 482 -28.57 -23.13 -4.65
CA ALA A 482 -29.21 -22.98 -5.94
C ALA A 482 -28.25 -22.31 -6.94
N ASP A 483 -28.16 -22.89 -8.14
CA ASP A 483 -27.47 -22.24 -9.26
C ASP A 483 -28.30 -21.05 -9.76
N VAL A 484 -27.67 -20.03 -10.32
CA VAL A 484 -28.39 -18.96 -10.99
C VAL A 484 -29.06 -19.49 -12.26
N THR A 485 -30.24 -18.95 -12.54
CA THR A 485 -30.88 -19.13 -13.82
C THR A 485 -30.70 -17.90 -14.69
N HIS A 486 -30.93 -18.05 -16.01
CA HIS A 486 -30.97 -16.88 -16.89
C HIS A 486 -32.13 -15.94 -16.54
N GLY A 487 -32.04 -14.70 -17.01
CA GLY A 487 -33.03 -13.68 -16.75
C GLY A 487 -32.80 -12.98 -15.43
N THR A 488 -33.80 -12.95 -14.56
CA THR A 488 -33.77 -12.10 -13.34
C THR A 488 -32.65 -12.44 -12.38
N ASP A 489 -32.30 -13.73 -12.22
CA ASP A 489 -31.29 -14.13 -11.21
C ASP A 489 -29.87 -13.69 -11.63
N ALA A 490 -29.45 -13.98 -12.86
CA ALA A 490 -28.14 -13.55 -13.36
C ALA A 490 -28.05 -12.01 -13.48
N ILE A 491 -29.17 -11.38 -13.93
CA ILE A 491 -29.26 -9.92 -14.03
C ILE A 491 -29.14 -9.29 -12.65
N GLY A 492 -29.84 -9.81 -11.65
CA GLY A 492 -29.79 -9.32 -10.28
C GLY A 492 -28.42 -9.52 -9.63
N ALA A 493 -27.78 -10.67 -9.83
CA ALA A 493 -26.47 -10.98 -9.28
C ALA A 493 -25.39 -10.00 -9.77
N LEU A 494 -25.26 -9.79 -11.09
CA LEU A 494 -24.29 -8.85 -11.66
C LEU A 494 -24.51 -7.42 -11.13
N ARG A 495 -25.76 -6.96 -11.04
CA ARG A 495 -26.08 -5.63 -10.52
C ARG A 495 -25.67 -5.46 -9.06
N LYS A 496 -25.90 -6.48 -8.21
CA LYS A 496 -25.49 -6.46 -6.80
C LYS A 496 -23.97 -6.47 -6.66
N LEU A 497 -23.26 -7.27 -7.45
CA LEU A 497 -21.79 -7.32 -7.45
C LEU A 497 -21.18 -5.98 -7.86
N LEU A 498 -21.63 -5.37 -8.96
CA LEU A 498 -21.15 -4.06 -9.40
C LEU A 498 -21.49 -2.93 -8.42
N ALA A 499 -22.57 -3.06 -7.65
CA ALA A 499 -22.94 -2.10 -6.60
C ALA A 499 -22.23 -2.35 -5.27
N TRP A 500 -21.56 -3.49 -5.09
CA TRP A 500 -20.82 -3.78 -3.86
C TRP A 500 -19.58 -2.88 -3.75
N PRO A 501 -19.40 -2.14 -2.64
CA PRO A 501 -18.32 -1.15 -2.52
C PRO A 501 -16.91 -1.70 -2.81
N THR A 502 -16.67 -2.99 -2.52
CA THR A 502 -15.39 -3.66 -2.81
C THR A 502 -15.13 -3.79 -4.32
N ILE A 503 -16.15 -4.07 -5.15
CA ILE A 503 -16.05 -4.15 -6.62
C ILE A 503 -16.27 -2.79 -7.27
N ALA A 504 -17.18 -1.98 -6.74
CA ALA A 504 -17.55 -0.69 -7.32
C ALA A 504 -16.34 0.23 -7.58
N SER A 505 -16.51 1.14 -8.53
CA SER A 505 -15.49 2.14 -8.88
C SER A 505 -14.98 2.90 -7.66
N LYS A 506 -13.68 3.01 -7.55
CA LYS A 506 -13.03 3.78 -6.48
C LYS A 506 -12.94 5.29 -6.81
N ASN A 507 -13.76 5.79 -7.74
CA ASN A 507 -13.72 7.19 -8.18
C ASN A 507 -13.91 8.18 -7.03
N TRP A 508 -14.72 7.86 -6.01
CA TRP A 508 -14.89 8.69 -4.82
C TRP A 508 -13.54 8.88 -4.08
N VAL A 509 -12.65 7.90 -4.12
CA VAL A 509 -11.32 7.93 -3.53
C VAL A 509 -10.36 8.73 -4.42
N TYR A 510 -10.05 8.21 -5.61
CA TYR A 510 -8.97 8.75 -6.43
C TYR A 510 -9.27 10.16 -7.00
N ARG A 511 -10.50 10.62 -6.98
CA ARG A 511 -10.86 12.01 -7.35
C ARG A 511 -10.49 13.03 -6.28
N GLN A 512 -10.15 12.62 -5.07
CA GLN A 512 -9.59 13.44 -4.01
C GLN A 512 -8.08 13.57 -4.12
N TYR A 513 -7.44 12.64 -4.85
CA TYR A 513 -6.01 12.63 -5.11
C TYR A 513 -5.67 13.39 -6.39
N ASP A 514 -4.55 14.10 -6.38
CA ASP A 514 -3.94 14.52 -7.63
C ASP A 514 -3.18 13.34 -8.23
N HIS A 515 -3.74 12.77 -9.29
CA HIS A 515 -3.15 11.62 -9.98
C HIS A 515 -2.47 12.01 -11.29
N MET A 516 -2.36 13.29 -11.59
CA MET A 516 -1.77 13.80 -12.83
C MET A 516 -0.68 14.86 -12.62
N VAL A 517 -0.41 15.30 -11.40
CA VAL A 517 0.63 16.28 -11.10
C VAL A 517 1.99 15.81 -11.67
N ARG A 518 2.79 16.74 -12.17
CA ARG A 518 4.05 16.52 -12.92
C ARG A 518 3.88 15.84 -14.28
N ASP A 519 2.66 15.56 -14.73
CA ASP A 519 2.37 15.04 -16.07
C ASP A 519 3.16 13.74 -16.39
N GLY A 520 3.35 12.88 -15.36
CA GLY A 520 4.03 11.57 -15.51
C GLY A 520 3.07 10.41 -15.72
N SER A 521 1.78 10.54 -15.36
CA SER A 521 0.80 9.47 -15.42
C SER A 521 0.39 9.16 -16.86
N VAL A 522 0.68 7.94 -17.31
CA VAL A 522 0.31 7.45 -18.66
C VAL A 522 -1.01 6.70 -18.59
N VAL A 523 -1.19 5.84 -17.58
CA VAL A 523 -2.46 5.19 -17.25
C VAL A 523 -2.88 5.69 -15.89
N CYS A 524 -3.99 6.43 -15.86
CA CYS A 524 -4.61 6.95 -14.63
C CYS A 524 -5.38 5.85 -13.87
N PRO A 525 -5.80 6.09 -12.60
CA PRO A 525 -6.58 5.12 -11.85
C PRO A 525 -7.83 4.64 -12.59
N GLY A 526 -8.09 3.33 -12.52
CA GLY A 526 -9.26 2.69 -13.16
C GLY A 526 -8.91 1.68 -14.26
N SER A 527 -7.68 1.19 -14.31
CA SER A 527 -7.23 0.05 -15.12
C SER A 527 -6.47 -0.94 -14.23
N ASP A 528 -6.11 -2.12 -14.75
CA ASP A 528 -5.46 -3.20 -14.01
C ASP A 528 -4.17 -2.75 -13.29
N ALA A 529 -3.30 -2.02 -13.99
CA ALA A 529 -2.15 -1.39 -13.37
C ALA A 529 -2.03 0.08 -13.79
N ALA A 530 -1.46 0.90 -12.92
CA ALA A 530 -1.04 2.24 -13.31
C ALA A 530 0.26 2.18 -14.10
N VAL A 531 0.46 3.11 -15.02
CA VAL A 531 1.71 3.29 -15.76
C VAL A 531 2.18 4.72 -15.63
N ILE A 532 3.43 4.88 -15.14
CA ILE A 532 4.07 6.19 -15.01
C ILE A 532 5.28 6.30 -15.94
N ARG A 533 5.47 7.48 -16.49
CA ARG A 533 6.60 7.87 -17.30
C ARG A 533 7.70 8.49 -16.44
N ILE A 534 8.89 7.96 -16.49
CA ILE A 534 10.08 8.57 -15.89
C ILE A 534 10.65 9.58 -16.89
N LYS A 535 10.59 10.85 -16.53
CA LYS A 535 11.11 11.96 -17.34
C LYS A 535 12.53 12.30 -16.95
N GLY A 536 13.30 12.87 -17.87
CA GLY A 536 14.67 13.28 -17.62
C GLY A 536 14.84 14.33 -16.50
N ASP A 537 13.86 15.22 -16.33
CA ASP A 537 13.79 16.22 -15.25
C ASP A 537 13.39 15.64 -13.88
N SER A 538 12.76 14.46 -13.86
CA SER A 538 12.43 13.74 -12.63
C SER A 538 13.64 13.08 -12.01
N VAL A 539 14.73 12.88 -12.78
CA VAL A 539 15.97 12.28 -12.28
C VAL A 539 16.79 13.38 -11.62
N PRO A 540 17.27 13.20 -10.37
CA PRO A 540 18.15 14.18 -9.74
C PRO A 540 19.39 14.44 -10.62
N GLN A 541 19.83 15.70 -10.69
CA GLN A 541 21.05 16.04 -11.43
C GLN A 541 22.26 15.44 -10.73
N GLY A 542 23.21 14.88 -11.51
CA GLY A 542 24.44 14.31 -10.97
C GLY A 542 25.33 15.38 -10.31
N ARG A 543 26.29 14.95 -9.52
CA ARG A 543 27.22 15.81 -8.76
C ARG A 543 27.96 16.79 -9.71
N PRO A 544 27.87 18.11 -9.50
CA PRO A 544 28.75 19.04 -10.20
C PRO A 544 30.18 18.82 -9.71
N GLY A 545 31.09 18.44 -10.58
CA GLY A 545 32.51 18.42 -10.27
C GLY A 545 33.23 17.09 -10.14
N VAL A 546 32.60 15.96 -10.48
CA VAL A 546 33.34 14.76 -10.84
C VAL A 546 33.90 15.04 -12.23
N SER A 547 35.12 15.66 -12.25
CA SER A 547 35.88 15.88 -13.46
C SER A 547 36.10 14.53 -14.13
N ALA A 548 35.85 14.50 -15.42
CA ALA A 548 36.18 13.41 -16.32
C ALA A 548 37.72 13.19 -16.35
N CYS A 549 38.23 12.49 -15.32
CA CYS A 549 39.56 11.93 -15.31
C CYS A 549 39.57 10.43 -15.49
N ASP A 550 38.49 9.86 -16.01
CA ASP A 550 38.41 8.49 -16.50
C ASP A 550 38.22 8.53 -18.03
N PRO A 551 38.72 7.53 -18.77
CA PRO A 551 38.81 7.59 -20.21
C PRO A 551 37.42 7.69 -20.87
N PRO A 552 37.34 8.26 -22.11
CA PRO A 552 36.06 8.61 -22.74
C PRO A 552 35.33 7.39 -23.26
N HIS A 553 34.64 6.65 -22.38
CA HIS A 553 33.71 5.59 -22.72
C HIS A 553 32.45 5.65 -21.86
N SER A 554 31.83 6.80 -21.84
CA SER A 554 30.37 6.86 -21.62
C SER A 554 29.86 8.17 -22.21
N ASP A 555 29.36 8.11 -23.41
CA ASP A 555 28.41 9.08 -23.92
C ASP A 555 27.18 9.00 -23.02
N ILE A 556 27.22 9.71 -21.89
CA ILE A 556 26.01 9.92 -21.05
C ILE A 556 25.19 10.97 -21.80
N ARG A 557 24.51 10.52 -22.85
CA ARG A 557 23.39 11.25 -23.42
C ARG A 557 22.27 11.24 -22.37
N PRO A 558 21.48 12.33 -22.22
CA PRO A 558 20.22 12.25 -21.50
C PRO A 558 19.46 11.03 -22.04
N PRO A 559 18.72 10.27 -21.21
CA PRO A 559 18.07 9.05 -21.66
C PRO A 559 17.29 9.34 -22.94
N GLN A 560 17.69 8.73 -24.05
CA GLN A 560 17.06 8.95 -25.37
C GLN A 560 15.68 8.31 -25.48
N SER A 561 15.28 7.51 -24.46
CA SER A 561 13.99 6.87 -24.39
C SER A 561 13.34 7.10 -23.01
N GLU A 562 12.10 7.53 -23.00
CA GLU A 562 11.27 7.55 -21.81
C GLU A 562 11.19 6.14 -21.22
N ARG A 563 11.33 6.01 -19.90
CA ARG A 563 11.10 4.74 -19.20
C ARG A 563 9.69 4.72 -18.65
N LEU A 564 8.97 3.63 -18.91
CA LEU A 564 7.60 3.42 -18.45
C LEU A 564 7.60 2.34 -17.38
N ILE A 565 7.13 2.70 -16.20
CA ILE A 565 7.02 1.80 -15.04
C ILE A 565 5.54 1.52 -14.80
N ALA A 566 5.18 0.25 -14.78
CA ALA A 566 3.85 -0.21 -14.37
C ALA A 566 3.86 -0.61 -12.89
N LEU A 567 2.77 -0.35 -12.18
CA LEU A 567 2.62 -0.63 -10.74
C LEU A 567 1.24 -1.22 -10.46
N SER A 568 1.22 -2.28 -9.66
CA SER A 568 0.02 -2.88 -9.09
C SER A 568 0.23 -3.19 -7.62
N VAL A 569 -0.86 -3.16 -6.84
CA VAL A 569 -0.89 -3.60 -5.44
C VAL A 569 -2.12 -4.48 -5.24
N ASP A 570 -1.95 -5.59 -4.52
CA ASP A 570 -3.00 -6.59 -4.43
C ASP A 570 -2.99 -7.41 -3.13
N CYS A 571 -4.16 -7.80 -2.65
CA CYS A 571 -4.41 -8.85 -1.68
C CYS A 571 -5.91 -9.12 -1.54
N ASN A 572 -6.35 -10.38 -1.64
CA ASN A 572 -7.69 -10.79 -1.26
C ASN A 572 -7.67 -11.39 0.15
N GLY A 573 -8.06 -10.59 1.18
CA GLY A 573 -8.07 -11.01 2.59
C GLY A 573 -9.03 -12.17 2.87
N ALA A 574 -10.13 -12.27 2.13
CA ALA A 574 -11.07 -13.39 2.27
C ALA A 574 -10.42 -14.72 1.86
N TYR A 575 -9.65 -14.74 0.78
CA TYR A 575 -8.89 -15.91 0.37
C TYR A 575 -7.85 -16.29 1.43
N CYS A 576 -7.11 -15.30 1.95
CA CYS A 576 -6.12 -15.53 2.99
C CYS A 576 -6.73 -16.06 4.30
N ALA A 577 -7.95 -15.66 4.65
CA ALA A 577 -8.67 -16.18 5.80
C ALA A 577 -9.11 -17.65 5.61
N LEU A 578 -9.47 -18.03 4.37
CA LEU A 578 -9.96 -19.36 4.03
C LEU A 578 -8.83 -20.36 3.72
N ASP A 579 -7.74 -19.89 3.16
CA ASP A 579 -6.47 -20.62 2.98
C ASP A 579 -5.31 -19.61 2.83
N PRO A 580 -4.53 -19.36 3.90
CA PRO A 580 -3.49 -18.34 3.87
C PRO A 580 -2.39 -18.60 2.81
N TYR A 581 -2.11 -19.87 2.52
CA TYR A 581 -1.12 -20.23 1.50
C TYR A 581 -1.62 -19.95 0.09
N GLU A 582 -2.83 -20.41 -0.25
CA GLU A 582 -3.44 -20.14 -1.57
C GLU A 582 -3.71 -18.63 -1.74
N GLY A 583 -4.20 -17.94 -0.69
CA GLY A 583 -4.40 -16.49 -0.71
C GLY A 583 -3.12 -15.71 -0.93
N GLY A 584 -2.01 -16.11 -0.29
CA GLY A 584 -0.70 -15.50 -0.50
C GLY A 584 -0.17 -15.68 -1.93
N LYS A 585 -0.33 -16.88 -2.53
CA LYS A 585 -0.01 -17.10 -3.94
C LYS A 585 -0.87 -16.26 -4.88
N ALA A 586 -2.18 -16.23 -4.62
CA ALA A 586 -3.14 -15.50 -5.43
C ALA A 586 -2.83 -13.99 -5.45
N ALA A 587 -2.47 -13.39 -4.30
CA ALA A 587 -2.10 -11.98 -4.21
C ALA A 587 -0.93 -11.63 -5.15
N VAL A 588 0.14 -12.42 -5.14
CA VAL A 588 1.28 -12.20 -6.06
C VAL A 588 0.89 -12.44 -7.51
N ALA A 589 0.13 -13.52 -7.77
CA ALA A 589 -0.30 -13.87 -9.13
C ALA A 589 -1.18 -12.77 -9.73
N GLU A 590 -2.10 -12.21 -8.94
CA GLU A 590 -3.01 -11.15 -9.37
C GLU A 590 -2.25 -9.83 -9.63
N ALA A 591 -1.40 -9.40 -8.70
CA ALA A 591 -0.56 -8.23 -8.93
C ALA A 591 0.29 -8.35 -10.20
N CYS A 592 0.90 -9.52 -10.44
CA CYS A 592 1.67 -9.78 -11.66
C CYS A 592 0.80 -9.87 -12.93
N ARG A 593 -0.45 -10.38 -12.82
CA ARG A 593 -1.41 -10.44 -13.92
C ARG A 593 -1.87 -9.05 -14.33
N ASN A 594 -2.12 -8.17 -13.36
CA ASN A 594 -2.44 -6.77 -13.58
C ASN A 594 -1.33 -6.03 -14.35
N LEU A 595 -0.06 -6.28 -13.99
CA LEU A 595 1.07 -5.78 -14.77
C LEU A 595 1.07 -6.33 -16.20
N ALA A 596 0.82 -7.64 -16.36
CA ALA A 596 0.81 -8.28 -17.67
C ALA A 596 -0.32 -7.73 -18.57
N CYS A 597 -1.51 -7.44 -18.02
CA CYS A 597 -2.62 -6.77 -18.71
C CYS A 597 -2.23 -5.37 -19.19
N SER A 598 -1.31 -4.71 -18.49
CA SER A 598 -0.78 -3.37 -18.86
C SER A 598 0.47 -3.43 -19.76
N GLY A 599 0.95 -4.62 -20.11
CA GLY A 599 2.10 -4.84 -21.04
C GLY A 599 3.46 -4.96 -20.35
N ALA A 600 3.50 -5.13 -19.01
CA ALA A 600 4.72 -5.23 -18.23
C ALA A 600 4.96 -6.64 -17.65
N LEU A 601 6.22 -6.97 -17.42
CA LEU A 601 6.63 -8.10 -16.59
C LEU A 601 7.29 -7.58 -15.31
N PRO A 602 7.20 -8.34 -14.19
CA PRO A 602 7.76 -7.92 -12.90
C PRO A 602 9.27 -7.64 -12.95
N LEU A 603 9.71 -6.67 -12.17
CA LEU A 603 11.11 -6.38 -11.87
C LEU A 603 11.45 -6.69 -10.41
N GLY A 604 10.52 -6.43 -9.52
CA GLY A 604 10.64 -6.65 -8.09
C GLY A 604 9.32 -6.36 -7.38
N SER A 605 9.27 -6.75 -6.13
CA SER A 605 8.10 -6.58 -5.27
C SER A 605 8.50 -6.02 -3.90
N THR A 606 7.51 -5.49 -3.21
CA THR A 606 7.58 -5.12 -1.79
C THR A 606 6.28 -5.54 -1.14
N ASP A 607 6.34 -6.07 0.08
CA ASP A 607 5.17 -6.59 0.76
C ASP A 607 4.89 -5.88 2.08
N ASN A 608 3.64 -5.92 2.52
CA ASN A 608 3.26 -5.53 3.86
C ASN A 608 2.38 -6.61 4.50
N LEU A 609 2.91 -7.25 5.51
CA LEU A 609 2.24 -8.30 6.25
C LEU A 609 1.30 -7.69 7.29
N ASN A 610 0.05 -7.37 6.92
CA ASN A 610 -0.97 -6.97 7.88
C ASN A 610 -1.58 -8.22 8.49
N MET A 611 -1.20 -8.52 9.73
CA MET A 611 -1.52 -9.79 10.37
C MET A 611 -2.05 -9.59 11.79
N PRO A 612 -2.84 -10.53 12.31
CA PRO A 612 -3.24 -10.52 13.72
C PRO A 612 -2.05 -10.78 14.67
N SER A 613 -2.34 -10.97 15.95
CA SER A 613 -1.31 -11.19 16.99
C SER A 613 -0.50 -12.47 16.73
N PRO A 614 0.85 -12.42 16.76
CA PRO A 614 1.72 -13.59 16.55
C PRO A 614 1.80 -14.50 17.78
N LEU A 615 1.15 -14.16 18.89
CA LEU A 615 1.28 -14.86 20.16
C LEU A 615 0.40 -16.11 20.27
N LYS A 616 -0.66 -16.20 19.41
CA LYS A 616 -1.55 -17.36 19.37
C LYS A 616 -1.09 -18.33 18.29
N PRO A 617 -0.90 -19.63 18.59
CA PRO A 617 -0.37 -20.59 17.61
C PRO A 617 -1.15 -20.69 16.32
N GLU A 618 -2.49 -20.55 16.37
CA GLU A 618 -3.37 -20.60 15.20
C GLU A 618 -3.20 -19.35 14.32
N LEU A 619 -3.06 -18.18 14.93
CA LEU A 619 -2.85 -16.94 14.19
C LEU A 619 -1.41 -16.88 13.62
N PHE A 620 -0.43 -17.41 14.35
CA PHE A 620 0.93 -17.50 13.83
C PHE A 620 1.05 -18.50 12.67
N TRP A 621 0.25 -19.56 12.68
CA TRP A 621 0.18 -20.47 11.53
C TRP A 621 -0.31 -19.75 10.27
N GLN A 622 -1.33 -18.88 10.39
CA GLN A 622 -1.80 -18.06 9.27
C GLN A 622 -0.70 -17.15 8.72
N ILE A 623 0.09 -16.50 9.60
CA ILE A 623 1.25 -15.68 9.20
C ILE A 623 2.25 -16.52 8.41
N LYS A 624 2.62 -17.68 8.95
CA LYS A 624 3.59 -18.59 8.33
C LYS A 624 3.15 -19.04 6.95
N GLU A 625 1.91 -19.47 6.81
CA GLU A 625 1.38 -19.98 5.54
C GLU A 625 1.21 -18.87 4.50
N SER A 626 0.77 -17.67 4.92
CA SER A 626 0.72 -16.49 4.05
C SER A 626 2.11 -16.13 3.50
N VAL A 627 3.14 -16.07 4.35
CA VAL A 627 4.52 -15.80 3.92
C VAL A 627 5.02 -16.87 2.96
N ARG A 628 4.70 -18.15 3.21
CA ARG A 628 5.06 -19.25 2.31
C ARG A 628 4.41 -19.07 0.93
N GLY A 629 3.13 -18.74 0.89
CA GLY A 629 2.39 -18.47 -0.35
C GLY A 629 2.97 -17.30 -1.15
N LEU A 630 3.23 -16.16 -0.48
CA LEU A 630 3.89 -15.01 -1.10
C LEU A 630 5.26 -15.37 -1.68
N ALA A 631 6.09 -16.09 -0.89
CA ALA A 631 7.43 -16.47 -1.30
C ALA A 631 7.43 -17.38 -2.54
N ASP A 632 6.51 -18.34 -2.62
CA ASP A 632 6.37 -19.23 -3.78
C ASP A 632 5.86 -18.46 -5.00
N GLY A 633 4.88 -17.55 -4.82
CA GLY A 633 4.43 -16.64 -5.87
C GLY A 633 5.56 -15.74 -6.40
N CYS A 634 6.30 -15.08 -5.53
CA CYS A 634 7.43 -14.23 -5.93
C CYS A 634 8.52 -15.00 -6.69
N ARG A 635 8.78 -16.27 -6.33
CA ARG A 635 9.71 -17.13 -7.08
C ARG A 635 9.19 -17.45 -8.47
N ALA A 636 7.92 -17.85 -8.58
CA ALA A 636 7.31 -18.26 -9.85
C ALA A 636 7.28 -17.12 -10.88
N PHE A 637 7.04 -15.89 -10.44
CA PHE A 637 6.97 -14.73 -11.33
C PHE A 637 8.29 -13.97 -11.47
N ASN A 638 9.37 -14.45 -10.84
CA ASN A 638 10.65 -13.74 -10.80
C ASN A 638 10.50 -12.28 -10.33
N ALA A 639 9.71 -12.09 -9.28
CA ALA A 639 9.42 -10.82 -8.62
C ALA A 639 10.09 -10.77 -7.23
N PRO A 640 11.42 -10.64 -7.16
CA PRO A 640 12.14 -10.70 -5.89
C PRO A 640 11.67 -9.59 -4.95
N VAL A 641 11.59 -9.92 -3.64
CA VAL A 641 11.22 -8.98 -2.60
C VAL A 641 12.41 -8.07 -2.29
N THR A 642 12.22 -6.78 -2.45
CA THR A 642 13.27 -5.76 -2.26
C THR A 642 13.19 -5.06 -0.90
N GLY A 643 12.12 -5.29 -0.16
CA GLY A 643 11.83 -4.71 1.14
C GLY A 643 10.37 -4.88 1.48
N GLY A 644 9.98 -4.41 2.64
CA GLY A 644 8.60 -4.51 3.09
C GLY A 644 8.46 -4.09 4.54
N ASN A 645 7.29 -4.35 5.11
CA ASN A 645 6.95 -4.05 6.50
C ASN A 645 6.11 -5.18 7.11
N CYS A 646 6.19 -5.34 8.43
CA CYS A 646 5.30 -6.22 9.18
C CYS A 646 4.47 -5.41 10.15
N SER A 647 3.16 -5.39 9.93
CA SER A 647 2.17 -4.85 10.84
C SER A 647 1.45 -6.01 11.52
N LEU A 648 1.82 -6.30 12.75
CA LEU A 648 1.19 -7.35 13.56
C LEU A 648 0.26 -6.73 14.62
N TYR A 649 -0.42 -7.59 15.38
CA TYR A 649 -1.39 -7.18 16.40
C TYR A 649 -2.60 -6.43 15.85
N ASN A 650 -2.91 -6.63 14.57
CA ASN A 650 -4.10 -6.04 13.96
C ASN A 650 -5.34 -6.79 14.44
N GLN A 651 -5.90 -6.32 15.53
CA GLN A 651 -7.20 -6.76 16.05
C GLN A 651 -7.89 -5.62 16.79
N SER A 652 -9.19 -5.65 16.82
CA SER A 652 -10.07 -4.73 17.53
C SER A 652 -10.96 -5.52 18.50
N PRO A 653 -11.82 -4.87 19.29
CA PRO A 653 -12.87 -5.58 20.05
C PRO A 653 -13.78 -6.46 19.20
N ALA A 654 -13.87 -6.20 17.89
CA ALA A 654 -14.61 -7.05 16.95
C ALA A 654 -13.89 -8.38 16.63
N GLY A 655 -12.63 -8.52 16.97
CA GLY A 655 -11.79 -9.69 16.73
C GLY A 655 -10.53 -9.39 15.90
N PRO A 656 -9.76 -10.43 15.54
CA PRO A 656 -8.62 -10.30 14.63
C PRO A 656 -9.09 -9.98 13.21
N ILE A 657 -8.25 -9.25 12.46
CA ILE A 657 -8.47 -9.05 11.02
C ILE A 657 -8.27 -10.35 10.24
N ASP A 658 -8.81 -10.43 9.04
CA ASP A 658 -8.36 -11.43 8.08
C ASP A 658 -6.86 -11.23 7.78
N PRO A 659 -6.05 -12.29 7.66
CA PRO A 659 -4.67 -12.15 7.19
C PRO A 659 -4.63 -11.39 5.86
N THR A 660 -3.88 -10.30 5.81
CA THR A 660 -3.85 -9.43 4.63
C THR A 660 -2.39 -9.14 4.23
N PRO A 661 -1.70 -10.14 3.64
CA PRO A 661 -0.33 -9.98 3.16
C PRO A 661 -0.33 -9.22 1.83
N THR A 662 -0.44 -7.90 1.91
CA THR A 662 -0.48 -7.01 0.73
C THR A 662 0.86 -7.02 0.00
N VAL A 663 0.83 -7.15 -1.31
CA VAL A 663 2.02 -7.10 -2.16
C VAL A 663 1.88 -6.02 -3.22
N ALA A 664 2.91 -5.18 -3.37
CA ALA A 664 3.03 -4.26 -4.49
C ALA A 664 4.12 -4.76 -5.44
N VAL A 665 3.82 -4.81 -6.73
CA VAL A 665 4.75 -5.27 -7.76
C VAL A 665 5.02 -4.15 -8.75
N VAL A 666 6.29 -4.01 -9.13
CA VAL A 666 6.75 -3.01 -10.08
C VAL A 666 7.26 -3.72 -11.32
N GLY A 667 6.89 -3.23 -12.51
CA GLY A 667 7.28 -3.80 -13.79
C GLY A 667 7.71 -2.73 -14.80
N LEU A 668 8.39 -3.17 -15.87
CA LEU A 668 8.86 -2.31 -16.95
C LEU A 668 8.03 -2.56 -18.21
N VAL A 669 7.45 -1.51 -18.78
CA VAL A 669 6.88 -1.53 -20.12
C VAL A 669 7.98 -1.09 -21.11
N GLU A 670 8.29 -1.93 -22.10
CA GLU A 670 9.45 -1.69 -22.96
C GLU A 670 9.27 -0.50 -23.91
N LYS A 671 8.04 -0.26 -24.38
CA LYS A 671 7.73 0.80 -25.35
C LYS A 671 6.35 1.40 -25.10
N PRO A 672 6.11 2.65 -25.44
CA PRO A 672 4.80 3.29 -25.28
C PRO A 672 3.64 2.54 -25.96
N GLU A 673 3.88 1.96 -27.14
CA GLU A 673 2.87 1.20 -27.88
C GLU A 673 2.48 -0.14 -27.23
N HIS A 674 3.22 -0.59 -26.21
CA HIS A 674 2.90 -1.79 -25.44
C HIS A 674 1.97 -1.49 -24.25
N VAL A 675 1.70 -0.22 -23.93
CA VAL A 675 0.76 0.14 -22.87
C VAL A 675 -0.65 -0.26 -23.26
N THR A 676 -1.24 -1.15 -22.46
CA THR A 676 -2.58 -1.70 -22.70
C THR A 676 -3.48 -1.37 -21.51
N THR A 677 -4.77 -1.27 -21.74
CA THR A 677 -5.79 -0.91 -20.73
C THR A 677 -7.01 -1.81 -20.85
N GLN A 678 -7.81 -1.87 -19.78
CA GLN A 678 -8.91 -2.83 -19.66
C GLN A 678 -10.11 -2.57 -20.56
N TRP A 679 -10.45 -1.33 -20.88
CA TRP A 679 -11.69 -0.99 -21.58
C TRP A 679 -11.68 -1.34 -23.06
N PHE A 680 -12.83 -1.74 -23.59
CA PHE A 680 -13.04 -1.99 -25.02
C PHE A 680 -12.74 -0.74 -25.86
N LYS A 681 -12.18 -0.94 -27.07
CA LYS A 681 -11.69 0.18 -27.91
C LYS A 681 -12.63 0.47 -29.08
N ASP A 682 -12.91 -0.53 -29.91
CA ASP A 682 -13.59 -0.31 -31.17
C ASP A 682 -14.71 -1.32 -31.40
N ASP A 683 -15.81 -0.87 -32.00
CA ASP A 683 -16.89 -1.74 -32.44
C ASP A 683 -16.38 -2.77 -33.49
N GLY A 684 -16.82 -3.99 -33.34
CA GLY A 684 -16.40 -5.13 -34.19
C GLY A 684 -15.14 -5.84 -33.70
N ASP A 685 -14.45 -5.36 -32.67
CA ASP A 685 -13.33 -6.09 -32.08
C ASP A 685 -13.78 -7.45 -31.56
N VAL A 686 -12.92 -8.45 -31.71
CA VAL A 686 -13.17 -9.81 -31.23
C VAL A 686 -12.72 -9.91 -29.77
N ILE A 687 -13.58 -10.47 -28.93
CA ILE A 687 -13.27 -10.77 -27.52
C ILE A 687 -12.77 -12.21 -27.43
N ILE A 688 -11.58 -12.38 -26.84
CA ILE A 688 -10.94 -13.68 -26.61
C ILE A 688 -10.72 -13.85 -25.11
N LEU A 689 -11.13 -14.99 -24.55
CA LEU A 689 -10.75 -15.41 -23.21
C LEU A 689 -9.45 -16.21 -23.29
N LEU A 690 -8.42 -15.75 -22.60
CA LEU A 690 -7.19 -16.49 -22.34
C LEU A 690 -7.33 -17.16 -20.96
N GLY A 691 -6.95 -18.42 -20.86
CA GLY A 691 -7.15 -19.26 -19.69
C GLY A 691 -8.40 -20.14 -19.76
N ALA A 692 -8.57 -21.03 -18.79
CA ALA A 692 -9.73 -21.92 -18.74
C ALA A 692 -10.98 -21.14 -18.26
N PRO A 693 -12.16 -21.31 -18.87
CA PRO A 693 -13.37 -20.60 -18.45
C PRO A 693 -13.82 -20.96 -17.02
N VAL A 694 -13.63 -22.20 -16.61
CA VAL A 694 -13.85 -22.72 -15.26
C VAL A 694 -12.82 -23.81 -14.98
N ASP A 695 -12.26 -23.84 -13.78
CA ASP A 695 -11.46 -24.99 -13.32
C ASP A 695 -12.40 -26.12 -12.89
N THR A 696 -12.56 -27.12 -13.75
CA THR A 696 -13.41 -28.30 -13.46
C THR A 696 -12.76 -29.29 -12.48
N ALA A 697 -11.48 -29.13 -12.14
CA ALA A 697 -10.82 -29.90 -11.11
C ALA A 697 -11.08 -29.30 -9.70
N ASP A 698 -11.50 -28.03 -9.61
CA ASP A 698 -11.97 -27.41 -8.39
C ASP A 698 -13.41 -27.85 -8.10
N PRO A 699 -13.68 -28.54 -6.96
CA PRO A 699 -15.05 -28.94 -6.58
C PRO A 699 -16.01 -27.75 -6.43
N LEU A 700 -15.47 -26.56 -6.13
CA LEU A 700 -16.26 -25.34 -5.98
C LEU A 700 -16.26 -24.48 -7.25
N GLN A 701 -15.59 -24.91 -8.31
CA GLN A 701 -15.60 -24.28 -9.64
C GLN A 701 -15.27 -22.78 -9.60
N GLY A 702 -14.38 -22.36 -8.69
CA GLY A 702 -14.01 -20.96 -8.50
C GLY A 702 -14.96 -20.15 -7.61
N LEU A 703 -15.97 -20.76 -7.00
CA LEU A 703 -16.94 -20.05 -6.14
C LEU A 703 -16.48 -19.95 -4.68
N GLY A 704 -15.53 -20.77 -4.23
CA GLY A 704 -15.04 -20.75 -2.85
C GLY A 704 -14.44 -19.39 -2.46
N GLY A 705 -14.96 -18.77 -1.39
CA GLY A 705 -14.53 -17.44 -0.94
C GLY A 705 -14.88 -16.28 -1.86
N SER A 706 -15.53 -16.53 -3.01
CA SER A 706 -15.81 -15.51 -4.03
C SER A 706 -16.72 -14.38 -3.55
N ALA A 707 -16.64 -13.24 -4.21
CA ALA A 707 -17.55 -12.11 -4.05
C ALA A 707 -19.00 -12.55 -4.27
N TYR A 708 -19.24 -13.49 -5.22
CA TYR A 708 -20.58 -14.03 -5.45
C TYR A 708 -21.14 -14.75 -4.22
N LEU A 709 -20.38 -15.64 -3.58
CA LEU A 709 -20.82 -16.30 -2.34
C LEU A 709 -21.08 -15.30 -1.21
N GLN A 710 -20.22 -14.28 -1.10
CA GLN A 710 -20.34 -13.26 -0.05
C GLN A 710 -21.57 -12.37 -0.27
N VAL A 711 -21.76 -11.83 -1.48
CA VAL A 711 -22.81 -10.84 -1.77
C VAL A 711 -24.19 -11.48 -2.00
N ILE A 712 -24.24 -12.60 -2.69
CA ILE A 712 -25.52 -13.22 -3.05
C ILE A 712 -26.02 -14.19 -1.98
N HIS A 713 -25.11 -14.94 -1.37
CA HIS A 713 -25.46 -15.97 -0.38
C HIS A 713 -25.07 -15.61 1.05
N GLY A 714 -24.40 -14.46 1.30
CA GLY A 714 -23.98 -14.05 2.64
C GLY A 714 -22.96 -15.00 3.27
N LYS A 715 -22.14 -15.70 2.46
CA LYS A 715 -21.23 -16.75 2.93
C LYS A 715 -19.78 -16.44 2.55
N LYS A 716 -18.91 -16.32 3.55
CA LYS A 716 -17.46 -16.32 3.41
C LYS A 716 -16.93 -17.70 3.83
N THR A 717 -16.88 -18.65 2.90
CA THR A 717 -16.55 -20.05 3.15
C THR A 717 -16.14 -20.78 1.86
N GLY A 718 -15.68 -22.02 2.00
CA GLY A 718 -15.16 -22.84 0.90
C GLY A 718 -13.70 -22.53 0.59
N SER A 719 -12.95 -23.53 0.14
CA SER A 719 -11.56 -23.32 -0.27
C SER A 719 -11.50 -22.28 -1.40
N PRO A 720 -10.60 -21.28 -1.34
CA PRO A 720 -10.45 -20.32 -2.42
C PRO A 720 -10.00 -21.02 -3.71
N PRO A 721 -10.19 -20.39 -4.88
CA PRO A 721 -9.75 -20.93 -6.15
C PRO A 721 -8.24 -21.20 -6.13
N ARG A 722 -7.84 -22.40 -6.54
CA ARG A 722 -6.43 -22.79 -6.57
C ARG A 722 -5.64 -21.94 -7.57
N CYS A 723 -4.56 -21.34 -7.13
CA CYS A 723 -3.61 -20.63 -7.98
C CYS A 723 -2.50 -21.60 -8.43
N ASP A 724 -2.55 -22.04 -9.69
CA ASP A 724 -1.48 -22.77 -10.35
C ASP A 724 -0.44 -21.78 -10.87
N LEU A 725 0.70 -21.70 -10.18
CA LEU A 725 1.73 -20.69 -10.46
C LEU A 725 2.39 -20.86 -11.83
N ASP A 726 2.54 -22.09 -12.31
CA ASP A 726 3.16 -22.36 -13.62
C ASP A 726 2.21 -21.94 -14.76
N GLN A 727 0.92 -22.24 -14.63
CA GLN A 727 -0.10 -21.77 -15.58
C GLN A 727 -0.20 -20.25 -15.58
N ALA A 728 -0.19 -19.63 -14.40
CA ALA A 728 -0.24 -18.17 -14.27
C ALA A 728 0.99 -17.50 -14.93
N ALA A 729 2.20 -17.98 -14.64
CA ALA A 729 3.43 -17.45 -15.24
C ALA A 729 3.44 -17.61 -16.76
N THR A 730 2.95 -18.75 -17.25
CA THR A 730 2.80 -19.01 -18.69
C THR A 730 1.81 -18.05 -19.33
N LEU A 731 0.65 -17.81 -18.70
CA LEU A 731 -0.34 -16.84 -19.16
C LEU A 731 0.24 -15.42 -19.23
N HIS A 732 0.91 -14.95 -18.15
CA HIS A 732 1.46 -13.59 -18.10
C HIS A 732 2.50 -13.37 -19.19
N THR A 733 3.43 -14.29 -19.36
CA THR A 733 4.46 -14.22 -20.41
C THR A 733 3.86 -14.25 -21.80
N THR A 734 2.86 -15.11 -22.03
CA THR A 734 2.13 -15.21 -23.31
C THR A 734 1.39 -13.90 -23.62
N LEU A 735 0.65 -13.35 -22.64
CA LEU A 735 -0.11 -12.10 -22.81
C LEU A 735 0.81 -10.94 -23.18
N VAL A 736 1.90 -10.74 -22.42
CA VAL A 736 2.87 -9.68 -22.74
C VAL A 736 3.49 -9.89 -24.11
N GLY A 737 3.79 -11.13 -24.50
CA GLY A 737 4.27 -11.45 -25.84
C GLY A 737 3.26 -11.14 -26.96
N LEU A 738 1.95 -11.32 -26.72
CA LEU A 738 0.88 -10.95 -27.65
C LEU A 738 0.72 -9.43 -27.77
N ILE A 739 0.80 -8.71 -26.63
CA ILE A 739 0.76 -7.23 -26.58
C ILE A 739 1.96 -6.66 -27.37
N ARG A 740 3.17 -7.13 -27.10
CA ARG A 740 4.40 -6.67 -27.79
C ARG A 740 4.37 -6.95 -29.30
N ALA A 741 3.64 -7.96 -29.72
CA ALA A 741 3.41 -8.24 -31.15
C ALA A 741 2.34 -7.33 -31.79
N GLY A 742 1.73 -6.40 -31.03
CA GLY A 742 0.72 -5.46 -31.52
C GLY A 742 -0.64 -6.08 -31.83
N GLY A 743 -0.90 -7.31 -31.37
CA GLY A 743 -2.17 -8.01 -31.65
C GLY A 743 -3.30 -7.66 -30.68
N VAL A 744 -2.99 -7.24 -29.48
CA VAL A 744 -3.95 -6.98 -28.40
C VAL A 744 -4.27 -5.49 -28.30
N LYS A 745 -5.55 -5.13 -28.28
CA LYS A 745 -6.04 -3.75 -28.12
C LYS A 745 -6.39 -3.42 -26.67
N SER A 746 -7.04 -4.35 -25.97
CA SER A 746 -7.34 -4.22 -24.54
C SER A 746 -7.11 -5.55 -23.85
N ALA A 747 -6.80 -5.50 -22.55
CA ALA A 747 -6.64 -6.67 -21.70
C ALA A 747 -7.17 -6.33 -20.31
N HIS A 748 -7.92 -7.24 -19.69
CA HIS A 748 -8.45 -7.12 -18.35
C HIS A 748 -8.46 -8.49 -17.66
N ASP A 749 -7.99 -8.55 -16.44
CA ASP A 749 -7.99 -9.79 -15.68
C ASP A 749 -9.41 -10.15 -15.20
N CYS A 750 -9.62 -11.43 -14.88
CA CYS A 750 -10.87 -11.90 -14.29
C CYS A 750 -10.61 -12.24 -12.82
N SER A 751 -10.89 -11.29 -11.93
CA SER A 751 -10.68 -11.37 -10.47
C SER A 751 -12.01 -11.37 -9.71
N ASP A 752 -12.18 -10.46 -8.76
CA ASP A 752 -13.37 -10.35 -7.92
C ASP A 752 -14.67 -10.28 -8.75
N GLY A 753 -15.62 -11.20 -8.47
CA GLY A 753 -16.89 -11.30 -9.19
C GLY A 753 -16.82 -12.00 -10.55
N GLY A 754 -15.66 -12.46 -10.98
CA GLY A 754 -15.45 -13.34 -12.12
C GLY A 754 -15.64 -12.72 -13.50
N LEU A 755 -15.87 -13.56 -14.50
CA LEU A 755 -15.90 -13.16 -15.92
C LEU A 755 -16.99 -12.12 -16.23
N ALA A 756 -18.18 -12.23 -15.64
CA ALA A 756 -19.28 -11.32 -15.95
C ALA A 756 -19.00 -9.89 -15.44
N VAL A 757 -18.34 -9.75 -14.27
CA VAL A 757 -17.91 -8.46 -13.73
C VAL A 757 -16.82 -7.88 -14.63
N ALA A 758 -15.78 -8.65 -14.95
CA ALA A 758 -14.68 -8.19 -15.82
C ALA A 758 -15.19 -7.68 -17.19
N LEU A 759 -16.10 -8.41 -17.82
CA LEU A 759 -16.71 -7.97 -19.09
C LEU A 759 -17.56 -6.71 -18.95
N ALA A 760 -18.27 -6.55 -17.82
CA ALA A 760 -19.02 -5.33 -17.55
C ALA A 760 -18.08 -4.12 -17.36
N GLU A 761 -17.00 -4.28 -16.63
CA GLU A 761 -15.97 -3.24 -16.44
C GLU A 761 -15.31 -2.83 -17.74
N CYS A 762 -14.99 -3.79 -18.63
CA CYS A 762 -14.52 -3.49 -19.97
C CYS A 762 -15.48 -2.58 -20.77
N CYS A 763 -16.80 -2.73 -20.57
CA CYS A 763 -17.83 -1.95 -21.25
C CYS A 763 -18.00 -0.53 -20.67
N ILE A 764 -17.75 -0.33 -19.35
CA ILE A 764 -18.22 0.86 -18.62
C ILE A 764 -17.13 1.70 -17.94
N SER A 765 -15.89 1.23 -17.86
CA SER A 765 -14.85 1.87 -17.04
C SER A 765 -14.15 3.05 -17.72
N GLN A 766 -14.21 3.19 -19.04
CA GLN A 766 -13.50 4.24 -19.76
C GLN A 766 -14.13 5.62 -19.53
N LEU A 767 -13.30 6.62 -19.21
CA LEU A 767 -13.68 8.03 -19.23
C LEU A 767 -13.02 8.74 -20.41
N VAL A 768 -13.79 9.51 -21.18
CA VAL A 768 -13.28 10.40 -22.24
C VAL A 768 -13.15 11.85 -21.78
N ALA A 769 -13.78 12.18 -20.65
CA ALA A 769 -13.62 13.43 -19.93
C ALA A 769 -13.95 13.18 -18.44
N ARG A 770 -13.69 14.18 -17.57
CA ARG A 770 -13.82 14.06 -16.11
C ARG A 770 -15.10 13.36 -15.62
N ASN A 771 -16.24 13.57 -16.30
CA ASN A 771 -17.55 13.02 -15.92
C ASN A 771 -18.27 12.37 -17.12
N THR A 772 -17.55 12.06 -18.18
CA THR A 772 -18.16 11.55 -19.41
C THR A 772 -17.63 10.13 -19.67
N PRO A 773 -18.40 9.10 -19.33
CA PRO A 773 -18.03 7.74 -19.67
C PRO A 773 -18.14 7.49 -21.16
N ARG A 774 -17.26 6.64 -21.68
CA ARG A 774 -17.44 6.00 -22.97
C ARG A 774 -17.98 4.62 -22.71
N LEU A 775 -19.20 4.36 -23.14
CA LEU A 775 -19.88 3.09 -22.97
C LEU A 775 -19.89 2.35 -24.30
N ILE A 776 -19.29 1.16 -24.34
CA ILE A 776 -19.27 0.28 -25.53
C ILE A 776 -19.74 -1.09 -25.10
N GLY A 777 -20.81 -1.60 -25.73
CA GLY A 777 -21.38 -2.89 -25.43
C GLY A 777 -20.59 -4.08 -25.95
N ALA A 778 -21.08 -5.25 -25.61
CA ALA A 778 -20.53 -6.51 -26.09
C ALA A 778 -21.61 -7.58 -26.19
N THR A 779 -21.47 -8.46 -27.16
CA THR A 779 -22.21 -9.74 -27.25
C THR A 779 -21.23 -10.87 -27.03
N VAL A 780 -21.42 -11.64 -25.95
CA VAL A 780 -20.54 -12.74 -25.55
C VAL A 780 -21.34 -14.04 -25.56
N ASP A 781 -20.79 -15.08 -26.18
CA ASP A 781 -21.37 -16.40 -26.28
C ASP A 781 -20.52 -17.43 -25.49
N LEU A 782 -21.05 -17.86 -24.37
CA LEU A 782 -20.48 -18.86 -23.48
C LEU A 782 -21.18 -20.24 -23.63
N SER A 783 -22.04 -20.44 -24.61
CA SER A 783 -22.81 -21.70 -24.80
C SER A 783 -21.92 -22.93 -25.01
N GLY A 784 -20.71 -22.72 -25.56
CA GLY A 784 -19.72 -23.78 -25.75
C GLY A 784 -19.03 -24.26 -24.47
N PHE A 785 -19.18 -23.57 -23.34
CA PHE A 785 -18.51 -23.87 -22.07
C PHE A 785 -19.46 -24.46 -21.00
N GLY A 786 -20.77 -24.54 -21.30
CA GLY A 786 -21.77 -25.14 -20.43
C GLY A 786 -21.66 -26.69 -20.36
N PRO A 787 -22.55 -27.34 -19.60
CA PRO A 787 -22.57 -28.79 -19.51
C PRO A 787 -22.67 -29.40 -20.91
N GLN A 788 -21.57 -29.93 -21.43
CA GLN A 788 -21.61 -30.73 -22.63
C GLN A 788 -22.30 -32.03 -22.28
N SER A 789 -23.44 -32.28 -22.94
CA SER A 789 -23.97 -33.62 -22.99
C SER A 789 -22.85 -34.55 -23.43
N SER A 790 -22.48 -35.50 -22.58
CA SER A 790 -21.42 -36.45 -22.79
C SER A 790 -21.50 -37.00 -24.23
N SER A 791 -20.64 -36.57 -25.12
CA SER A 791 -20.35 -37.37 -26.32
C SER A 791 -19.86 -38.73 -25.83
N PRO A 792 -20.38 -39.83 -26.36
CA PRO A 792 -19.99 -41.15 -25.86
C PRO A 792 -18.49 -41.30 -25.97
N ALA A 793 -17.85 -41.57 -24.84
CA ALA A 793 -16.43 -41.95 -24.80
C ALA A 793 -16.18 -43.10 -25.78
N SER A 794 -15.05 -43.06 -26.44
CA SER A 794 -14.60 -44.21 -27.23
C SER A 794 -14.69 -45.50 -26.40
N PRO A 795 -15.14 -46.63 -26.99
CA PRO A 795 -15.33 -47.87 -26.23
C PRO A 795 -14.02 -48.31 -25.59
N GLY A 796 -13.94 -48.21 -24.27
CA GLY A 796 -12.80 -48.69 -23.47
C GLY A 796 -12.31 -47.73 -22.36
N GLU A 797 -12.67 -46.46 -22.33
CA GLU A 797 -12.28 -45.55 -21.23
C GLU A 797 -13.46 -45.32 -20.26
N THR A 798 -13.32 -45.83 -19.04
CA THR A 798 -14.14 -45.47 -17.89
C THR A 798 -13.64 -44.14 -17.30
N ALA A 799 -13.79 -43.03 -18.02
CA ALA A 799 -13.60 -41.74 -17.44
C ALA A 799 -14.73 -41.43 -16.43
N ALA A 800 -14.42 -41.11 -15.21
CA ALA A 800 -15.41 -40.61 -14.24
C ALA A 800 -16.14 -39.39 -14.86
N PRO A 801 -17.48 -39.30 -14.73
CA PRO A 801 -18.22 -38.17 -15.28
C PRO A 801 -17.68 -36.87 -14.68
N ARG A 802 -17.20 -35.96 -15.54
CA ARG A 802 -16.82 -34.61 -15.10
C ARG A 802 -18.07 -33.92 -14.57
N PRO A 803 -18.00 -33.21 -13.43
CA PRO A 803 -19.12 -32.44 -12.91
C PRO A 803 -19.58 -31.42 -13.96
N ALA A 804 -20.89 -31.27 -14.09
CA ALA A 804 -21.47 -30.26 -14.97
C ALA A 804 -21.01 -28.86 -14.50
N VAL A 805 -20.62 -27.99 -15.44
CA VAL A 805 -20.27 -26.61 -15.13
C VAL A 805 -21.53 -25.84 -14.73
N ARG A 806 -21.54 -25.26 -13.54
CA ARG A 806 -22.65 -24.44 -13.07
C ARG A 806 -22.64 -23.07 -13.76
N LEU A 807 -23.81 -22.48 -13.94
CA LEU A 807 -23.91 -21.17 -14.60
C LEU A 807 -23.35 -20.04 -13.72
N ASP A 808 -23.58 -20.08 -12.41
CA ASP A 808 -22.98 -19.13 -11.46
C ASP A 808 -21.47 -19.22 -11.44
N ALA A 809 -20.89 -20.41 -11.52
CA ALA A 809 -19.47 -20.61 -11.61
C ALA A 809 -18.86 -20.07 -12.92
N LEU A 810 -19.55 -20.25 -14.04
CA LEU A 810 -19.12 -19.74 -15.35
C LEU A 810 -19.13 -18.19 -15.38
N LEU A 811 -20.13 -17.56 -14.79
CA LEU A 811 -20.32 -16.12 -14.82
C LEU A 811 -19.55 -15.40 -13.69
N PHE A 812 -19.63 -15.93 -12.48
CA PHE A 812 -19.20 -15.26 -11.25
C PHE A 812 -18.15 -16.03 -10.46
N GLY A 813 -17.75 -17.22 -10.90
CA GLY A 813 -16.62 -17.94 -10.32
C GLY A 813 -15.31 -17.22 -10.58
N GLU A 814 -14.42 -17.20 -9.60
CA GLU A 814 -13.15 -16.48 -9.60
C GLU A 814 -11.96 -17.41 -9.90
N THR A 815 -12.20 -18.37 -10.83
CA THR A 815 -11.14 -19.24 -11.33
C THR A 815 -9.92 -18.43 -11.73
N GLN A 816 -8.75 -18.78 -11.20
CA GLN A 816 -7.50 -18.04 -11.42
C GLN A 816 -6.97 -18.17 -12.86
N SER A 817 -6.02 -17.33 -13.23
CA SER A 817 -5.31 -17.35 -14.51
C SER A 817 -6.23 -17.17 -15.73
N ARG A 818 -7.09 -16.16 -15.69
CA ARG A 818 -7.97 -15.76 -16.82
C ARG A 818 -7.81 -14.28 -17.14
N VAL A 819 -7.81 -13.98 -18.45
CA VAL A 819 -7.76 -12.60 -18.97
C VAL A 819 -8.69 -12.48 -20.17
N ALA A 820 -9.54 -11.45 -20.18
CA ALA A 820 -10.33 -11.05 -21.34
C ALA A 820 -9.50 -10.08 -22.19
N VAL A 821 -9.24 -10.41 -23.46
CA VAL A 821 -8.52 -9.54 -24.39
C VAL A 821 -9.36 -9.21 -25.62
N THR A 822 -9.10 -8.05 -26.22
CA THR A 822 -9.70 -7.71 -27.51
C THR A 822 -8.65 -7.51 -28.60
N CYS A 823 -9.06 -7.79 -29.83
CA CYS A 823 -8.21 -7.62 -31.01
C CYS A 823 -9.05 -7.31 -32.27
N ALA A 824 -8.37 -6.84 -33.31
CA ALA A 824 -9.01 -6.74 -34.62
C ALA A 824 -9.44 -8.11 -35.13
N PRO A 825 -10.55 -8.24 -35.90
CA PRO A 825 -11.05 -9.52 -36.39
C PRO A 825 -10.03 -10.34 -37.18
N LEU A 826 -9.13 -9.70 -37.93
CA LEU A 826 -8.08 -10.36 -38.72
C LEU A 826 -6.97 -10.99 -37.85
N ASP A 827 -6.78 -10.53 -36.63
CA ASP A 827 -5.73 -11.04 -35.70
C ASP A 827 -6.25 -12.16 -34.80
N ALA A 828 -7.56 -12.34 -34.68
CA ALA A 828 -8.16 -13.23 -33.67
C ALA A 828 -7.63 -14.66 -33.73
N ASN A 829 -7.62 -15.29 -34.93
CA ASN A 829 -7.13 -16.66 -35.08
C ASN A 829 -5.63 -16.76 -34.77
N LYS A 830 -4.83 -15.76 -35.16
CA LYS A 830 -3.39 -15.71 -34.88
C LYS A 830 -3.10 -15.64 -33.38
N ILE A 831 -3.88 -14.85 -32.65
CA ILE A 831 -3.77 -14.75 -31.20
C ILE A 831 -4.12 -16.06 -30.50
N ILE A 832 -5.25 -16.69 -30.92
CA ILE A 832 -5.72 -17.96 -30.35
C ILE A 832 -4.69 -19.07 -30.61
N GLU A 833 -4.22 -19.22 -31.84
CA GLU A 833 -3.25 -20.27 -32.16
C GLU A 833 -1.90 -20.04 -31.44
N ARG A 834 -1.44 -18.78 -31.36
CA ARG A 834 -0.20 -18.46 -30.64
C ARG A 834 -0.33 -18.75 -29.14
N ALA A 835 -1.44 -18.38 -28.51
CA ALA A 835 -1.70 -18.68 -27.10
C ALA A 835 -1.69 -20.20 -26.85
N LYS A 836 -2.38 -20.98 -27.68
CA LYS A 836 -2.40 -22.45 -27.60
C LYS A 836 -1.01 -23.07 -27.77
N LEU A 837 -0.20 -22.57 -28.70
CA LEU A 837 1.17 -23.03 -28.90
C LEU A 837 2.06 -22.77 -27.70
N MET A 838 1.76 -21.72 -26.93
CA MET A 838 2.45 -21.40 -25.67
C MET A 838 1.86 -22.15 -24.45
N GLY A 839 0.86 -23.02 -24.67
CA GLY A 839 0.23 -23.80 -23.61
C GLY A 839 -0.91 -23.07 -22.88
N VAL A 840 -1.35 -21.91 -23.36
CA VAL A 840 -2.47 -21.15 -22.78
C VAL A 840 -3.76 -21.49 -23.52
N PRO A 841 -4.80 -22.00 -22.83
CA PRO A 841 -6.12 -22.12 -23.41
C PRO A 841 -6.62 -20.78 -23.93
N ALA A 842 -7.18 -20.74 -25.12
CA ALA A 842 -7.70 -19.52 -25.73
C ALA A 842 -8.93 -19.81 -26.55
N ALA A 843 -9.97 -19.00 -26.37
CA ALA A 843 -11.21 -19.15 -27.12
C ALA A 843 -11.80 -17.78 -27.46
N ARG A 844 -12.32 -17.64 -28.69
CA ARG A 844 -13.18 -16.52 -29.04
C ARG A 844 -14.49 -16.67 -28.26
N ILE A 845 -14.86 -15.65 -27.52
CA ILE A 845 -16.09 -15.64 -26.71
C ILE A 845 -17.08 -14.57 -27.14
N GLY A 846 -16.70 -13.61 -27.99
CA GLY A 846 -17.65 -12.56 -28.34
C GLY A 846 -17.13 -11.51 -29.30
N THR A 847 -17.90 -10.45 -29.39
CA THR A 847 -17.62 -9.27 -30.23
C THR A 847 -18.05 -8.01 -29.49
N VAL A 848 -17.22 -6.98 -29.53
CA VAL A 848 -17.49 -5.63 -28.99
C VAL A 848 -18.48 -4.89 -29.87
N GLY A 849 -19.41 -4.18 -29.30
CA GLY A 849 -20.33 -3.27 -29.98
C GLY A 849 -21.71 -3.17 -29.36
N GLY A 850 -22.42 -2.11 -29.72
CA GLY A 850 -23.76 -1.82 -29.22
C GLY A 850 -23.79 -1.05 -27.90
N ASP A 851 -24.98 -0.96 -27.31
CA ASP A 851 -25.28 -0.18 -26.09
C ASP A 851 -25.60 -1.06 -24.86
N LYS A 852 -25.38 -2.36 -24.98
CA LYS A 852 -25.70 -3.37 -23.96
C LYS A 852 -24.59 -4.39 -23.82
N LEU A 853 -24.47 -4.97 -22.62
CA LEU A 853 -23.75 -6.22 -22.42
C LEU A 853 -24.76 -7.37 -22.53
N THR A 854 -24.49 -8.32 -23.45
CA THR A 854 -25.30 -9.51 -23.64
C THR A 854 -24.45 -10.75 -23.44
N LEU A 855 -24.84 -11.61 -22.48
CA LEU A 855 -24.19 -12.89 -22.23
C LEU A 855 -25.14 -14.02 -22.59
N LYS A 856 -24.71 -14.89 -23.54
CA LYS A 856 -25.42 -16.11 -23.94
C LYS A 856 -24.74 -17.33 -23.34
N ALA A 857 -25.50 -18.24 -22.77
CA ALA A 857 -25.03 -19.55 -22.33
C ALA A 857 -26.03 -20.63 -22.77
N ALA A 858 -25.72 -21.91 -22.56
CA ALA A 858 -26.56 -23.01 -22.99
C ALA A 858 -28.02 -22.94 -22.49
N ALA A 859 -28.24 -22.32 -21.31
CA ALA A 859 -29.54 -22.19 -20.66
C ALA A 859 -30.31 -20.92 -21.04
N GLY A 860 -29.78 -20.03 -21.91
CA GLY A 860 -30.47 -18.80 -22.33
C GLY A 860 -29.55 -17.57 -22.47
N GLU A 861 -30.16 -16.39 -22.46
CA GLU A 861 -29.50 -15.10 -22.66
C GLU A 861 -29.83 -14.11 -21.54
N SER A 862 -28.84 -13.37 -21.07
CA SER A 862 -29.00 -12.25 -20.12
C SER A 862 -28.46 -10.96 -20.74
N THR A 863 -29.18 -9.86 -20.59
CA THR A 863 -28.83 -8.56 -21.20
C THR A 863 -28.94 -7.43 -20.19
N TRP A 864 -27.95 -6.53 -20.20
CA TRP A 864 -27.89 -5.35 -19.34
C TRP A 864 -27.64 -4.08 -20.16
N PRO A 865 -28.49 -3.05 -20.05
CA PRO A 865 -28.19 -1.73 -20.58
C PRO A 865 -27.00 -1.10 -19.85
N LEU A 866 -26.00 -0.60 -20.58
CA LEU A 866 -24.76 -0.07 -20.01
C LEU A 866 -24.94 1.14 -19.09
N PRO A 867 -25.83 2.13 -19.38
CA PRO A 867 -26.00 3.29 -18.49
C PRO A 867 -26.39 2.89 -17.07
N GLY A 868 -27.26 1.86 -16.94
CA GLY A 868 -27.67 1.35 -15.63
C GLY A 868 -26.57 0.61 -14.87
N LEU A 869 -25.72 -0.16 -15.57
CA LEU A 869 -24.54 -0.79 -14.96
C LEU A 869 -23.51 0.25 -14.54
N HIS A 870 -23.22 1.21 -15.41
CA HIS A 870 -22.28 2.29 -15.10
C HIS A 870 -22.72 3.09 -13.87
N ASP A 871 -23.98 3.46 -13.78
CA ASP A 871 -24.51 4.24 -12.66
C ASP A 871 -24.38 3.50 -11.32
N LEU A 872 -24.69 2.18 -11.31
CA LEU A 872 -24.53 1.33 -10.11
C LEU A 872 -23.06 1.23 -9.70
N TRP A 873 -22.18 0.93 -10.64
CA TRP A 873 -20.75 0.76 -10.41
C TRP A 873 -20.06 2.08 -10.03
N TRP A 874 -20.36 3.17 -10.75
CA TRP A 874 -19.71 4.47 -10.59
C TRP A 874 -20.09 5.20 -9.31
N ASN A 875 -21.37 5.14 -8.94
CA ASN A 875 -21.92 5.94 -7.86
C ASN A 875 -22.10 5.18 -6.53
N SER A 876 -21.78 3.90 -6.46
CA SER A 876 -21.99 3.07 -5.26
C SER A 876 -21.37 3.68 -4.00
N ILE A 877 -20.05 3.93 -4.01
CA ILE A 877 -19.35 4.48 -2.85
C ILE A 877 -19.85 5.90 -2.53
N SER A 878 -20.07 6.74 -3.53
CA SER A 878 -20.61 8.10 -3.32
C SER A 878 -21.98 8.07 -2.62
N ARG A 879 -22.86 7.16 -3.01
CA ARG A 879 -24.16 6.94 -2.35
C ARG A 879 -24.01 6.45 -0.93
N ALA A 880 -23.08 5.52 -0.72
CA ALA A 880 -22.82 5.01 0.63
C ALA A 880 -22.24 6.10 1.56
N MET A 881 -21.47 7.04 1.05
CA MET A 881 -20.82 8.11 1.83
C MET A 881 -21.71 9.37 1.98
N SER A 882 -22.81 9.49 1.24
CA SER A 882 -23.82 10.52 1.41
C SER A 882 -24.75 10.17 2.56
#